data_a214913ed8a1623b893a09f78edf8aec
#
_entry.id   a214913ed8a1623b893a09f78edf8aec
#
_cell.length_a   1.000
_cell.length_b   1.000
_cell.length_c   1.000
_cell.angle_alpha   90.00
_cell.angle_beta   90.00
_cell.angle_gamma   90.00
#
_symmetry.space_group_name_H-M   'P 1'
#
loop_
_entity.id
_entity.type
_entity.pdbx_description
1 polymer ?
#
loop_
_entity_poly.entity_id
_entity_poly.type
_entity_poly.pdbx_seq_one_letter_code
_entity_poly.pdbx_strand_id
1 'polypeptide(L)'
;MNIIQKIAEDLSLKKIQVEAAVQLLDEGNTVPFIARYRKEATHGLNDEELRSLEEKLQYLRNLEERRESILNSIAEQGKLTDELKAQIEAADTAVRLEDLYLPYKKKRRTRGMIAREKGLEGLAEAILTPGMNPVKEAEKYLSEEKEVHSVEEALNYAKDILAEEFSENASYREWIRNKTMELGSISSSKKDAEENPDAKTYEMYFDYEERVKTIPGYRTLAINRGEKEKVLSVKLNFPQEEILAYLEKQAGKDLQGENLRLLQEAVLDSFKRLISPSIETEIRNILTEKAEDGAIAIFADNLKQLLMQAPIVGKVVLGWDPGFRTGCKIAVVDPTGKVLDTTVIYPTPPKNQVKEAMAVIHKLIEKHKVDIIALGNGTASRESEKVISDYIHETRSKVQYVIVNEAGASVYSASKLATEEFPNFDTGERSSASMARRLQDPLAELVKIEPKAIGVGQYQHDMNQNKLEEQLNNTVEDCVNHVGVDLNTASAALLSYISGINKTLAKNIVVYREENGAFKSRKELLKVAKLGPKAFEQSAGFLRIREGKEVLDRTSVHPESYQKTKELLALLHLNEKDIAEGKGKDIAKMISALPGGMKALEEKLAIGSFTLKDIVEALAKPGRDPREDVPAPILRSDVLELSDLKEGMILEGTVRNVLDFGAFVDIGVHQDGLVHISALSKKFVKHPLDVVKLGDIVKVKILSVDMERKKISLSMKDAE
;
A
#
# COMPACT_ATOMS: atom_id res chain seq x y z
N MET A 1 1.43 -29.72 2.48
CA MET A 1 2.39 -28.90 1.70
C MET A 1 3.56 -28.44 2.57
N ASN A 2 4.78 -28.37 2.05
CA ASN A 2 5.91 -27.79 2.81
C ASN A 2 5.90 -26.26 2.59
N ILE A 3 5.34 -25.53 3.57
CA ILE A 3 5.16 -24.07 3.51
C ILE A 3 6.50 -23.35 3.29
N ILE A 4 7.55 -23.76 4.02
CA ILE A 4 8.88 -23.13 3.93
C ILE A 4 9.48 -23.27 2.52
N GLN A 5 9.37 -24.48 1.95
CA GLN A 5 9.86 -24.74 0.61
C GLN A 5 9.09 -23.92 -0.44
N LYS A 6 7.77 -23.84 -0.29
CA LYS A 6 6.91 -23.05 -1.19
C LYS A 6 7.20 -21.56 -1.14
N ILE A 7 7.41 -20.99 0.06
CA ILE A 7 7.82 -19.58 0.21
C ILE A 7 9.18 -19.34 -0.45
N ALA A 8 10.14 -20.24 -0.23
CA ALA A 8 11.48 -20.10 -0.81
C ALA A 8 11.44 -20.08 -2.34
N GLU A 9 10.63 -20.94 -2.96
CA GLU A 9 10.44 -20.99 -4.41
C GLU A 9 9.72 -19.74 -4.94
N ASP A 10 8.59 -19.36 -4.32
CA ASP A 10 7.75 -18.25 -4.79
C ASP A 10 8.45 -16.90 -4.68
N LEU A 11 9.27 -16.68 -3.63
CA LEU A 11 9.99 -15.44 -3.38
C LEU A 11 11.45 -15.48 -3.85
N SER A 12 11.90 -16.58 -4.47
CA SER A 12 13.29 -16.77 -4.89
C SER A 12 14.31 -16.61 -3.75
N LEU A 13 13.94 -17.02 -2.55
CA LEU A 13 14.78 -16.99 -1.35
C LEU A 13 15.43 -18.36 -1.08
N LYS A 14 16.50 -18.36 -0.29
CA LYS A 14 17.09 -19.62 0.17
C LYS A 14 16.24 -20.21 1.31
N LYS A 15 16.08 -21.53 1.30
CA LYS A 15 15.30 -22.24 2.34
C LYS A 15 15.75 -21.87 3.75
N ILE A 16 17.04 -21.78 4.02
CA ILE A 16 17.59 -21.42 5.33
C ILE A 16 17.20 -19.99 5.77
N GLN A 17 17.08 -19.04 4.82
CA GLN A 17 16.61 -17.69 5.11
C GLN A 17 15.14 -17.70 5.55
N VAL A 18 14.31 -18.48 4.84
CA VAL A 18 12.88 -18.60 5.14
C VAL A 18 12.68 -19.30 6.49
N GLU A 19 13.41 -20.40 6.77
CA GLU A 19 13.33 -21.11 8.05
C GLU A 19 13.65 -20.18 9.23
N ALA A 20 14.74 -19.43 9.13
CA ALA A 20 15.15 -18.50 10.18
C ALA A 20 14.15 -17.35 10.35
N ALA A 21 13.64 -16.77 9.24
CA ALA A 21 12.66 -15.69 9.31
C ALA A 21 11.34 -16.16 9.93
N VAL A 22 10.82 -17.32 9.50
CA VAL A 22 9.59 -17.92 10.06
C VAL A 22 9.74 -18.19 11.54
N GLN A 23 10.87 -18.76 11.98
CA GLN A 23 11.12 -19.00 13.38
C GLN A 23 11.09 -17.70 14.19
N LEU A 24 11.76 -16.65 13.73
CA LEU A 24 11.81 -15.36 14.42
C LEU A 24 10.41 -14.70 14.48
N LEU A 25 9.63 -14.78 13.41
CA LEU A 25 8.24 -14.29 13.39
C LEU A 25 7.36 -15.07 14.37
N ASP A 26 7.49 -16.40 14.42
CA ASP A 26 6.74 -17.26 15.36
C ASP A 26 7.12 -17.02 16.83
N GLU A 27 8.36 -16.63 17.09
CA GLU A 27 8.80 -16.14 18.39
C GLU A 27 8.20 -14.76 18.73
N GLY A 28 7.47 -14.12 17.78
CA GLY A 28 6.79 -12.84 17.95
C GLY A 28 7.74 -11.64 17.86
N ASN A 29 8.81 -11.75 17.07
CA ASN A 29 9.63 -10.60 16.68
C ASN A 29 8.95 -9.84 15.55
N THR A 30 9.09 -8.51 15.57
CA THR A 30 8.54 -7.66 14.51
C THR A 30 9.46 -7.61 13.30
N VAL A 31 8.90 -7.34 12.12
CA VAL A 31 9.68 -7.24 10.88
C VAL A 31 10.80 -6.19 10.97
N PRO A 32 10.58 -4.95 11.47
CA PRO A 32 11.67 -3.97 11.58
C PRO A 32 12.82 -4.43 12.49
N PHE A 33 12.50 -5.13 13.59
CA PHE A 33 13.53 -5.67 14.48
C PHE A 33 14.35 -6.78 13.81
N ILE A 34 13.69 -7.71 13.11
CA ILE A 34 14.36 -8.78 12.37
C ILE A 34 15.27 -8.18 11.30
N ALA A 35 14.73 -7.28 10.48
CA ALA A 35 15.44 -6.63 9.38
C ALA A 35 16.68 -5.85 9.83
N ARG A 36 16.64 -5.25 11.03
CA ARG A 36 17.73 -4.42 11.53
C ARG A 36 18.72 -5.19 12.40
N TYR A 37 18.23 -6.03 13.33
CA TYR A 37 19.04 -6.61 14.40
C TYR A 37 19.19 -8.13 14.35
N ARG A 38 18.59 -8.80 13.37
CA ARG A 38 18.67 -10.26 13.16
C ARG A 38 19.14 -10.65 11.77
N LYS A 39 19.84 -9.73 11.07
CA LYS A 39 20.36 -9.95 9.71
C LYS A 39 21.27 -11.17 9.59
N GLU A 40 22.07 -11.45 10.61
CA GLU A 40 22.94 -12.63 10.61
C GLU A 40 22.11 -13.91 10.58
N ALA A 41 21.05 -13.99 11.40
CA ALA A 41 20.18 -15.16 11.47
C ALA A 41 19.41 -15.36 10.14
N THR A 42 18.95 -14.28 9.53
CA THR A 42 18.19 -14.30 8.26
C THR A 42 19.06 -14.28 7.01
N HIS A 43 20.39 -14.28 7.17
CA HIS A 43 21.33 -14.15 6.06
C HIS A 43 21.06 -12.92 5.16
N GLY A 44 20.71 -11.80 5.81
CA GLY A 44 20.63 -10.49 5.17
C GLY A 44 19.28 -10.13 4.54
N LEU A 45 18.17 -10.76 4.93
CA LEU A 45 16.84 -10.35 4.47
C LEU A 45 16.55 -8.90 4.88
N ASN A 46 16.00 -8.13 3.94
CA ASN A 46 15.58 -6.75 4.15
C ASN A 46 14.09 -6.67 4.55
N ASP A 47 13.62 -5.43 4.81
CA ASP A 47 12.25 -5.16 5.26
C ASP A 47 11.20 -5.65 4.24
N GLU A 48 11.42 -5.37 2.94
CA GLU A 48 10.49 -5.71 1.85
C GLU A 48 10.40 -7.23 1.66
N GLU A 49 11.54 -7.93 1.71
CA GLU A 49 11.59 -9.40 1.64
C GLU A 49 10.90 -10.04 2.85
N LEU A 50 11.10 -9.49 4.05
CA LEU A 50 10.45 -9.99 5.26
C LEU A 50 8.94 -9.73 5.28
N ARG A 51 8.47 -8.56 4.82
CA ARG A 51 7.03 -8.27 4.68
C ARG A 51 6.38 -9.21 3.66
N SER A 52 7.01 -9.40 2.49
CA SER A 52 6.53 -10.34 1.48
C SER A 52 6.48 -11.78 2.00
N LEU A 53 7.48 -12.16 2.81
CA LEU A 53 7.52 -13.48 3.45
C LEU A 53 6.41 -13.63 4.50
N GLU A 54 6.18 -12.64 5.34
CA GLU A 54 5.13 -12.62 6.37
C GLU A 54 3.73 -12.75 5.72
N GLU A 55 3.45 -11.98 4.68
CA GLU A 55 2.19 -12.05 3.92
C GLU A 55 1.99 -13.44 3.30
N LYS A 56 3.04 -13.96 2.63
CA LYS A 56 2.99 -15.28 2.02
C LYS A 56 2.82 -16.41 3.03
N LEU A 57 3.49 -16.30 4.17
CA LEU A 57 3.36 -17.25 5.28
C LEU A 57 1.93 -17.31 5.80
N GLN A 58 1.31 -16.15 6.02
CA GLN A 58 -0.07 -16.07 6.46
C GLN A 58 -1.04 -16.65 5.42
N TYR A 59 -0.85 -16.33 4.14
CA TYR A 59 -1.63 -16.90 3.06
C TYR A 59 -1.56 -18.42 3.02
N LEU A 60 -0.36 -19.00 3.10
CA LEU A 60 -0.16 -20.44 3.03
C LEU A 60 -0.66 -21.18 4.29
N ARG A 61 -0.59 -20.55 5.47
CA ARG A 61 -1.19 -21.08 6.69
C ARG A 61 -2.71 -21.12 6.60
N ASN A 62 -3.33 -20.06 6.12
CA ASN A 62 -4.77 -20.01 5.87
C ASN A 62 -5.21 -21.05 4.83
N LEU A 63 -4.40 -21.26 3.78
CA LEU A 63 -4.66 -22.28 2.76
C LEU A 63 -4.60 -23.69 3.35
N GLU A 64 -3.65 -23.98 4.23
CA GLU A 64 -3.51 -25.27 4.90
C GLU A 64 -4.68 -25.55 5.86
N GLU A 65 -5.05 -24.57 6.68
CA GLU A 65 -6.23 -24.65 7.55
C GLU A 65 -7.51 -24.92 6.73
N ARG A 66 -7.66 -24.22 5.60
CA ARG A 66 -8.78 -24.43 4.69
C ARG A 66 -8.77 -25.83 4.09
N ARG A 67 -7.60 -26.35 3.71
CA ARG A 67 -7.41 -27.70 3.19
C ARG A 67 -7.86 -28.76 4.20
N GLU A 68 -7.43 -28.65 5.45
CA GLU A 68 -7.84 -29.56 6.52
C GLU A 68 -9.36 -29.53 6.75
N SER A 69 -9.95 -28.33 6.76
CA SER A 69 -11.40 -28.15 6.89
C SER A 69 -12.16 -28.85 5.76
N ILE A 70 -11.67 -28.76 4.53
CA ILE A 70 -12.28 -29.40 3.34
C ILE A 70 -12.15 -30.92 3.42
N LEU A 71 -10.96 -31.43 3.74
CA LEU A 71 -10.74 -32.88 3.89
C LEU A 71 -11.67 -33.49 4.94
N ASN A 72 -11.79 -32.84 6.08
CA ASN A 72 -12.68 -33.26 7.16
C ASN A 72 -14.16 -33.25 6.71
N SER A 73 -14.58 -32.17 6.03
CA SER A 73 -15.96 -32.04 5.55
C SER A 73 -16.34 -33.13 4.52
N ILE A 74 -15.41 -33.51 3.63
CA ILE A 74 -15.65 -34.58 2.63
C ILE A 74 -15.60 -35.95 3.30
N ALA A 75 -14.70 -36.17 4.28
CA ALA A 75 -14.61 -37.41 5.03
C ALA A 75 -15.88 -37.67 5.85
N GLU A 76 -16.45 -36.64 6.52
CA GLU A 76 -17.72 -36.73 7.22
C GLU A 76 -18.90 -37.16 6.31
N GLN A 77 -18.83 -36.78 5.04
CA GLN A 77 -19.82 -37.20 4.04
C GLN A 77 -19.59 -38.65 3.51
N GLY A 78 -18.48 -39.30 3.92
CA GLY A 78 -18.11 -40.63 3.45
C GLY A 78 -17.68 -40.67 1.97
N LYS A 79 -17.30 -39.52 1.40
CA LYS A 79 -17.00 -39.39 -0.03
C LYS A 79 -15.50 -39.13 -0.33
N LEU A 80 -14.64 -39.15 0.69
CA LEU A 80 -13.21 -38.95 0.51
C LEU A 80 -12.53 -40.20 -0.01
N THR A 81 -12.14 -40.18 -1.30
CA THR A 81 -11.31 -41.24 -1.92
C THR A 81 -9.83 -40.89 -1.81
N ASP A 82 -8.95 -41.90 -1.92
CA ASP A 82 -7.50 -41.69 -1.88
C ASP A 82 -7.02 -40.78 -3.02
N GLU A 83 -7.64 -40.90 -4.21
CA GLU A 83 -7.33 -40.06 -5.36
C GLU A 83 -7.71 -38.57 -5.11
N LEU A 84 -8.94 -38.35 -4.62
CA LEU A 84 -9.40 -36.98 -4.28
C LEU A 84 -8.55 -36.36 -3.18
N LYS A 85 -8.20 -37.16 -2.16
CA LYS A 85 -7.31 -36.69 -1.09
C LYS A 85 -5.96 -36.27 -1.66
N ALA A 86 -5.35 -37.05 -2.54
CA ALA A 86 -4.08 -36.68 -3.18
C ALA A 86 -4.21 -35.41 -4.02
N GLN A 87 -5.31 -35.19 -4.74
CA GLN A 87 -5.55 -33.96 -5.50
C GLN A 87 -5.73 -32.76 -4.59
N ILE A 88 -6.45 -32.86 -3.49
CA ILE A 88 -6.63 -31.80 -2.50
C ILE A 88 -5.30 -31.45 -1.81
N GLU A 89 -4.49 -32.45 -1.45
CA GLU A 89 -3.17 -32.25 -0.85
C GLU A 89 -2.17 -31.59 -1.82
N ALA A 90 -2.31 -31.86 -3.12
CA ALA A 90 -1.48 -31.27 -4.17
C ALA A 90 -1.93 -29.86 -4.61
N ALA A 91 -3.14 -29.42 -4.24
CA ALA A 91 -3.63 -28.11 -4.61
C ALA A 91 -2.77 -26.99 -3.95
N ASP A 92 -2.19 -26.13 -4.76
CA ASP A 92 -1.26 -25.05 -4.33
C ASP A 92 -1.90 -23.66 -4.27
N THR A 93 -3.17 -23.57 -4.68
CA THR A 93 -3.94 -22.32 -4.67
C THR A 93 -5.32 -22.52 -4.04
N ALA A 94 -5.85 -21.45 -3.43
CA ALA A 94 -7.20 -21.46 -2.88
C ALA A 94 -8.27 -21.77 -3.95
N VAL A 95 -8.08 -21.23 -5.15
CA VAL A 95 -9.01 -21.45 -6.28
C VAL A 95 -9.09 -22.92 -6.65
N ARG A 96 -7.93 -23.60 -6.81
CA ARG A 96 -7.89 -25.05 -7.12
C ARG A 96 -8.52 -25.86 -6.01
N LEU A 97 -8.26 -25.50 -4.76
CA LEU A 97 -8.81 -26.16 -3.58
C LEU A 97 -10.34 -26.06 -3.53
N GLU A 98 -10.88 -24.85 -3.80
CA GLU A 98 -12.33 -24.64 -3.85
C GLU A 98 -13.01 -25.33 -5.03
N ASP A 99 -12.35 -25.41 -6.21
CA ASP A 99 -12.85 -26.18 -7.36
C ASP A 99 -12.99 -27.66 -7.02
N LEU A 100 -12.01 -28.27 -6.34
CA LEU A 100 -12.08 -29.66 -5.90
C LEU A 100 -13.16 -29.92 -4.85
N TYR A 101 -13.45 -28.90 -4.01
CA TYR A 101 -14.50 -28.97 -2.99
C TYR A 101 -15.90 -28.73 -3.53
N LEU A 102 -16.05 -28.09 -4.69
CA LEU A 102 -17.33 -27.62 -5.24
C LEU A 102 -18.41 -28.71 -5.32
N PRO A 103 -18.13 -29.97 -5.76
CA PRO A 103 -19.12 -31.05 -5.79
C PRO A 103 -19.64 -31.47 -4.42
N TYR A 104 -18.88 -31.22 -3.34
CA TYR A 104 -19.15 -31.65 -1.97
C TYR A 104 -19.73 -30.55 -1.09
N LYS A 105 -19.78 -29.32 -1.61
CA LYS A 105 -20.35 -28.16 -0.91
C LYS A 105 -21.85 -28.35 -0.68
N LYS A 106 -22.32 -28.04 0.51
CA LYS A 106 -23.77 -27.99 0.78
C LYS A 106 -24.43 -26.93 -0.10
N LYS A 107 -25.33 -27.35 -0.96
CA LYS A 107 -26.04 -26.49 -1.92
C LYS A 107 -27.51 -26.38 -1.57
N ARG A 108 -28.17 -25.35 -2.09
CA ARG A 108 -29.64 -25.32 -2.18
C ARG A 108 -30.05 -26.39 -3.21
N ARG A 109 -31.30 -26.90 -3.09
CA ARG A 109 -31.86 -27.91 -4.01
C ARG A 109 -31.76 -27.42 -5.47
N THR A 110 -30.90 -28.08 -6.26
CA THR A 110 -30.63 -27.76 -7.66
C THR A 110 -31.50 -28.55 -8.61
N ARG A 111 -31.53 -28.15 -9.91
CA ARG A 111 -32.25 -28.94 -10.94
C ARG A 111 -31.67 -30.33 -11.10
N GLY A 112 -30.32 -30.47 -11.09
CA GLY A 112 -29.64 -31.75 -11.15
C GLY A 112 -29.95 -32.65 -9.94
N MET A 113 -30.03 -32.06 -8.72
CA MET A 113 -30.45 -32.80 -7.52
C MET A 113 -31.89 -33.32 -7.64
N ILE A 114 -32.80 -32.49 -8.12
CA ILE A 114 -34.20 -32.93 -8.38
C ILE A 114 -34.23 -34.07 -9.39
N ALA A 115 -33.44 -33.96 -10.45
CA ALA A 115 -33.36 -35.02 -11.46
C ALA A 115 -32.79 -36.34 -10.90
N ARG A 116 -31.79 -36.26 -10.00
CA ARG A 116 -31.24 -37.45 -9.29
C ARG A 116 -32.27 -38.06 -8.32
N GLU A 117 -32.98 -37.21 -7.56
CA GLU A 117 -34.09 -37.70 -6.70
C GLU A 117 -35.16 -38.44 -7.48
N LYS A 118 -35.43 -38.07 -8.73
CA LYS A 118 -36.32 -38.76 -9.66
C LYS A 118 -35.70 -40.04 -10.26
N GLY A 119 -34.40 -40.26 -10.04
CA GLY A 119 -33.69 -41.50 -10.45
C GLY A 119 -33.21 -41.49 -11.89
N LEU A 120 -32.90 -40.31 -12.48
CA LEU A 120 -32.55 -40.17 -13.89
C LEU A 120 -31.04 -40.24 -14.18
N GLU A 121 -30.20 -40.61 -13.20
CA GLU A 121 -28.74 -40.73 -13.36
C GLU A 121 -28.36 -41.71 -14.47
N GLY A 122 -29.01 -42.87 -14.51
CA GLY A 122 -28.74 -43.86 -15.57
C GLY A 122 -29.10 -43.36 -16.98
N LEU A 123 -30.08 -42.47 -17.12
CA LEU A 123 -30.38 -41.83 -18.40
C LEU A 123 -29.29 -40.79 -18.78
N ALA A 124 -28.75 -40.07 -17.81
CA ALA A 124 -27.63 -39.16 -18.04
C ALA A 124 -26.38 -39.93 -18.53
N GLU A 125 -26.08 -41.10 -17.92
CA GLU A 125 -25.01 -42.00 -18.37
C GLU A 125 -25.27 -42.54 -19.78
N ALA A 126 -26.53 -42.87 -20.09
CA ALA A 126 -26.94 -43.37 -21.41
C ALA A 126 -26.71 -42.33 -22.53
N ILE A 127 -26.88 -41.05 -22.26
CA ILE A 127 -26.55 -39.98 -23.19
C ILE A 127 -25.07 -39.98 -23.52
N LEU A 128 -24.20 -40.23 -22.54
CA LEU A 128 -22.74 -40.27 -22.72
C LEU A 128 -22.19 -41.58 -23.21
N THR A 129 -23.03 -42.62 -23.39
CA THR A 129 -22.61 -43.97 -23.82
C THR A 129 -22.72 -44.12 -25.34
N PRO A 130 -21.59 -44.30 -26.09
CA PRO A 130 -21.65 -44.48 -27.54
C PRO A 130 -22.49 -45.70 -27.95
N GLY A 131 -23.35 -45.51 -28.95
CA GLY A 131 -24.20 -46.58 -29.50
C GLY A 131 -25.49 -46.88 -28.70
N MET A 132 -25.70 -46.26 -27.54
CA MET A 132 -26.97 -46.35 -26.82
C MET A 132 -27.96 -45.30 -27.36
N ASN A 133 -29.22 -45.70 -27.53
CA ASN A 133 -30.24 -44.76 -27.99
C ASN A 133 -30.93 -44.09 -26.77
N PRO A 134 -30.60 -42.82 -26.46
CA PRO A 134 -31.10 -42.17 -25.26
C PRO A 134 -32.61 -41.90 -25.28
N VAL A 135 -33.23 -41.78 -26.46
CA VAL A 135 -34.67 -41.57 -26.59
C VAL A 135 -35.42 -42.84 -26.21
N LYS A 136 -34.98 -44.00 -26.68
CA LYS A 136 -35.57 -45.30 -26.27
C LYS A 136 -35.29 -45.60 -24.80
N GLU A 137 -34.11 -45.24 -24.31
CA GLU A 137 -33.77 -45.45 -22.90
C GLU A 137 -34.65 -44.61 -22.00
N ALA A 138 -34.96 -43.36 -22.39
CA ALA A 138 -35.81 -42.46 -21.64
C ALA A 138 -37.24 -42.97 -21.38
N GLU A 139 -37.78 -43.84 -22.28
CA GLU A 139 -39.08 -44.47 -22.07
C GLU A 139 -39.15 -45.29 -20.78
N LYS A 140 -38.02 -45.84 -20.31
CA LYS A 140 -37.95 -46.66 -19.09
C LYS A 140 -38.05 -45.83 -17.81
N TYR A 141 -37.85 -44.51 -17.89
CA TYR A 141 -37.86 -43.60 -16.76
C TYR A 141 -39.15 -42.81 -16.60
N LEU A 142 -40.18 -43.11 -17.45
CA LEU A 142 -41.52 -42.53 -17.32
C LEU A 142 -42.16 -43.05 -16.05
N SER A 143 -42.65 -42.18 -15.20
CA SER A 143 -43.25 -42.54 -13.92
C SER A 143 -44.16 -41.42 -13.43
N GLU A 144 -45.44 -41.70 -13.19
CA GLU A 144 -46.35 -40.74 -12.56
C GLU A 144 -45.98 -40.47 -11.11
N GLU A 145 -45.49 -41.48 -10.37
CA GLU A 145 -45.05 -41.36 -8.99
C GLU A 145 -43.87 -40.40 -8.84
N LYS A 146 -42.95 -40.42 -9.82
CA LYS A 146 -41.79 -39.54 -9.86
C LYS A 146 -42.02 -38.26 -10.66
N GLU A 147 -43.25 -38.03 -11.09
CA GLU A 147 -43.62 -36.84 -11.89
C GLU A 147 -42.71 -36.70 -13.16
N VAL A 148 -42.55 -37.77 -13.91
CA VAL A 148 -41.82 -37.79 -15.21
C VAL A 148 -42.79 -38.25 -16.25
N HIS A 149 -43.42 -37.32 -16.99
CA HIS A 149 -44.60 -37.58 -17.80
C HIS A 149 -44.30 -37.77 -19.29
N SER A 150 -43.11 -37.40 -19.76
CA SER A 150 -42.73 -37.53 -21.16
C SER A 150 -41.23 -37.85 -21.35
N VAL A 151 -40.87 -38.43 -22.52
CA VAL A 151 -39.49 -38.71 -22.92
C VAL A 151 -38.69 -37.39 -22.98
N GLU A 152 -39.28 -36.33 -23.46
CA GLU A 152 -38.63 -35.00 -23.51
C GLU A 152 -38.32 -34.48 -22.10
N GLU A 153 -39.24 -34.62 -21.16
CA GLU A 153 -39.03 -34.23 -19.77
C GLU A 153 -37.93 -35.06 -19.09
N ALA A 154 -37.93 -36.41 -19.33
CA ALA A 154 -36.87 -37.29 -18.85
C ALA A 154 -35.49 -36.88 -19.39
N LEU A 155 -35.37 -36.58 -20.67
CA LEU A 155 -34.14 -36.12 -21.30
C LEU A 155 -33.71 -34.76 -20.78
N ASN A 156 -34.64 -33.84 -20.50
CA ASN A 156 -34.32 -32.54 -19.89
C ASN A 156 -33.75 -32.70 -18.47
N TYR A 157 -34.34 -33.55 -17.64
CA TYR A 157 -33.77 -33.87 -16.32
C TYR A 157 -32.37 -34.51 -16.42
N ALA A 158 -32.17 -35.44 -17.36
CA ALA A 158 -30.87 -36.06 -17.59
C ALA A 158 -29.82 -34.99 -18.01
N LYS A 159 -30.18 -34.04 -18.88
CA LYS A 159 -29.31 -32.94 -19.27
C LYS A 159 -29.00 -32.00 -18.08
N ASP A 160 -29.95 -31.77 -17.16
CA ASP A 160 -29.68 -30.96 -15.95
C ASP A 160 -28.64 -31.65 -15.05
N ILE A 161 -28.64 -32.97 -14.93
CA ILE A 161 -27.59 -33.74 -14.23
C ILE A 161 -26.23 -33.52 -14.89
N LEU A 162 -26.14 -33.72 -16.21
CA LEU A 162 -24.90 -33.54 -16.95
C LEU A 162 -24.36 -32.10 -16.89
N ALA A 163 -25.26 -31.13 -17.01
CA ALA A 163 -24.88 -29.71 -16.91
C ALA A 163 -24.28 -29.37 -15.54
N GLU A 164 -24.80 -29.93 -14.46
CA GLU A 164 -24.24 -29.73 -13.13
C GLU A 164 -22.89 -30.45 -12.99
N GLU A 165 -22.76 -31.68 -13.43
CA GLU A 165 -21.49 -32.43 -13.41
C GLU A 165 -20.36 -31.72 -14.18
N PHE A 166 -20.65 -31.21 -15.38
CA PHE A 166 -19.67 -30.44 -16.15
C PHE A 166 -19.25 -29.16 -15.45
N SER A 167 -20.21 -28.46 -14.83
CA SER A 167 -19.95 -27.23 -14.11
C SER A 167 -19.11 -27.39 -12.83
N GLU A 168 -19.16 -28.58 -12.24
CA GLU A 168 -18.44 -28.94 -11.02
C GLU A 168 -17.10 -29.60 -11.24
N ASN A 169 -16.79 -29.96 -12.50
CA ASN A 169 -15.52 -30.58 -12.84
C ASN A 169 -14.37 -29.61 -12.71
N ALA A 170 -13.51 -29.82 -11.70
CA ALA A 170 -12.39 -28.94 -11.37
C ALA A 170 -11.42 -28.75 -12.54
N SER A 171 -11.17 -29.77 -13.37
CA SER A 171 -10.27 -29.68 -14.52
C SER A 171 -10.88 -28.85 -15.66
N TYR A 172 -12.20 -28.96 -15.87
CA TYR A 172 -12.91 -28.12 -16.85
C TYR A 172 -12.90 -26.66 -16.43
N ARG A 173 -13.18 -26.37 -15.16
CA ARG A 173 -13.15 -25.02 -14.61
C ARG A 173 -11.77 -24.38 -14.74
N GLU A 174 -10.73 -25.11 -14.37
CA GLU A 174 -9.34 -24.64 -14.48
C GLU A 174 -8.96 -24.31 -15.93
N TRP A 175 -9.28 -25.22 -16.87
CA TRP A 175 -8.99 -24.99 -18.28
C TRP A 175 -9.75 -23.78 -18.83
N ILE A 176 -11.05 -23.67 -18.55
CA ILE A 176 -11.89 -22.54 -19.00
C ILE A 176 -11.38 -21.23 -18.43
N ARG A 177 -11.05 -21.18 -17.15
CA ARG A 177 -10.47 -20.01 -16.49
C ARG A 177 -9.17 -19.58 -17.18
N ASN A 178 -8.23 -20.50 -17.34
CA ASN A 178 -6.95 -20.21 -17.98
C ASN A 178 -7.12 -19.75 -19.43
N LYS A 179 -8.00 -20.39 -20.18
CA LYS A 179 -8.29 -20.00 -21.56
C LYS A 179 -8.94 -18.63 -21.65
N THR A 180 -9.84 -18.30 -20.74
CA THR A 180 -10.49 -16.99 -20.68
C THR A 180 -9.52 -15.90 -20.20
N MET A 181 -8.63 -16.19 -19.26
CA MET A 181 -7.56 -15.28 -18.88
C MET A 181 -6.60 -14.96 -20.04
N GLU A 182 -6.39 -15.91 -20.94
CA GLU A 182 -5.51 -15.74 -22.10
C GLU A 182 -6.18 -14.98 -23.26
N LEU A 183 -7.40 -15.36 -23.64
CA LEU A 183 -8.09 -14.90 -24.84
C LEU A 183 -9.31 -14.02 -24.60
N GLY A 184 -9.88 -14.04 -23.40
CA GLY A 184 -11.07 -13.25 -23.07
C GLY A 184 -10.82 -11.76 -23.03
N SER A 185 -11.89 -10.99 -23.09
CA SER A 185 -11.86 -9.52 -22.97
C SER A 185 -12.90 -9.01 -21.97
N ILE A 186 -12.61 -7.87 -21.35
CA ILE A 186 -13.59 -7.09 -20.58
C ILE A 186 -14.13 -6.02 -21.49
N SER A 187 -15.45 -5.97 -21.62
CA SER A 187 -16.16 -4.90 -22.33
C SER A 187 -17.02 -4.08 -21.38
N SER A 188 -17.12 -2.79 -21.64
CA SER A 188 -18.04 -1.92 -20.93
C SER A 188 -18.84 -1.04 -21.89
N SER A 189 -20.08 -0.78 -21.53
CA SER A 189 -20.99 0.08 -22.29
C SER A 189 -21.73 1.01 -21.35
N LYS A 190 -22.18 2.14 -21.89
CA LYS A 190 -23.06 3.06 -21.15
C LYS A 190 -24.34 2.34 -20.76
N LYS A 191 -24.72 2.42 -19.50
CA LYS A 191 -26.00 1.90 -19.03
C LYS A 191 -27.07 2.95 -19.27
N ASP A 192 -28.19 2.56 -19.85
CA ASP A 192 -29.36 3.41 -20.00
C ASP A 192 -29.99 3.63 -18.59
N ALA A 193 -29.51 4.59 -17.87
CA ALA A 193 -30.01 5.01 -16.57
C ALA A 193 -30.10 6.53 -16.51
N GLU A 194 -30.94 7.01 -15.61
CA GLU A 194 -31.18 8.43 -15.30
C GLU A 194 -29.92 9.29 -15.38
N GLU A 195 -30.07 10.56 -15.77
CA GLU A 195 -28.97 11.52 -15.89
C GLU A 195 -28.08 11.56 -14.64
N ASN A 196 -27.00 10.79 -14.67
CA ASN A 196 -25.98 10.88 -13.64
C ASN A 196 -25.01 12.03 -14.02
N PRO A 197 -24.90 13.09 -13.19
CA PRO A 197 -24.02 14.22 -13.47
C PRO A 197 -22.55 13.82 -13.70
N ASP A 198 -22.11 12.72 -13.09
CA ASP A 198 -20.74 12.23 -13.17
C ASP A 198 -20.49 11.31 -14.38
N ALA A 199 -21.52 11.03 -15.20
CA ALA A 199 -21.42 10.13 -16.34
C ALA A 199 -20.29 10.52 -17.33
N LYS A 200 -20.03 11.82 -17.52
CA LYS A 200 -18.98 12.31 -18.39
C LYS A 200 -17.57 11.82 -17.97
N THR A 201 -17.36 11.55 -16.71
CA THR A 201 -16.08 11.02 -16.19
C THR A 201 -15.75 9.66 -16.79
N TYR A 202 -16.78 8.89 -17.17
CA TYR A 202 -16.66 7.54 -17.72
C TYR A 202 -16.82 7.47 -19.24
N GLU A 203 -16.84 8.62 -19.94
CA GLU A 203 -17.11 8.68 -21.39
C GLU A 203 -16.19 7.77 -22.20
N MET A 204 -14.92 7.64 -21.81
CA MET A 204 -13.95 6.76 -22.45
C MET A 204 -14.27 5.26 -22.32
N TYR A 205 -15.18 4.89 -21.41
CA TYR A 205 -15.60 3.51 -21.16
C TYR A 205 -17.02 3.19 -21.66
N PHE A 206 -17.67 4.11 -22.40
CA PHE A 206 -19.02 3.89 -22.94
C PHE A 206 -19.08 2.91 -24.11
N ASP A 207 -17.98 2.73 -24.81
CA ASP A 207 -17.77 1.71 -25.83
C ASP A 207 -16.32 1.26 -25.74
N TYR A 208 -16.07 0.35 -24.83
CA TYR A 208 -14.71 -0.04 -24.46
C TYR A 208 -14.58 -1.55 -24.43
N GLU A 209 -13.48 -2.07 -24.95
CA GLU A 209 -13.10 -3.47 -24.87
C GLU A 209 -11.58 -3.61 -24.74
N GLU A 210 -11.12 -4.43 -23.80
CA GLU A 210 -9.70 -4.75 -23.64
C GLU A 210 -9.52 -6.20 -23.16
N ARG A 211 -8.42 -6.83 -23.58
CA ARG A 211 -8.10 -8.21 -23.21
C ARG A 211 -7.85 -8.34 -21.72
N VAL A 212 -8.39 -9.39 -21.11
CA VAL A 212 -8.18 -9.73 -19.69
C VAL A 212 -6.69 -9.76 -19.32
N LYS A 213 -5.86 -10.34 -20.20
CA LYS A 213 -4.42 -10.50 -19.98
C LYS A 213 -3.66 -9.18 -19.84
N THR A 214 -4.11 -8.12 -20.49
CA THR A 214 -3.37 -6.85 -20.66
C THR A 214 -4.01 -5.65 -20.01
N ILE A 215 -5.25 -5.76 -19.52
CA ILE A 215 -5.95 -4.64 -18.91
C ILE A 215 -5.18 -4.08 -17.70
N PRO A 216 -4.85 -2.78 -17.67
CA PRO A 216 -4.16 -2.16 -16.55
C PRO A 216 -5.04 -2.06 -15.30
N GLY A 217 -4.42 -2.12 -14.12
CA GLY A 217 -5.13 -2.06 -12.84
C GLY A 217 -6.00 -0.82 -12.68
N TYR A 218 -5.51 0.37 -13.04
CA TYR A 218 -6.28 1.61 -12.92
C TYR A 218 -7.55 1.62 -13.78
N ARG A 219 -7.55 0.96 -14.95
CA ARG A 219 -8.75 0.81 -15.79
C ARG A 219 -9.75 -0.15 -15.16
N THR A 220 -9.25 -1.25 -14.59
CA THR A 220 -10.09 -2.20 -13.84
C THR A 220 -10.81 -1.49 -12.70
N LEU A 221 -10.11 -0.68 -11.91
CA LEU A 221 -10.71 0.09 -10.81
C LEU A 221 -11.70 1.15 -11.32
N ALA A 222 -11.37 1.85 -12.41
CA ALA A 222 -12.26 2.83 -13.02
C ALA A 222 -13.58 2.21 -13.51
N ILE A 223 -13.49 1.07 -14.21
CA ILE A 223 -14.64 0.33 -14.73
C ILE A 223 -15.50 -0.21 -13.57
N ASN A 224 -14.87 -0.77 -12.53
CA ASN A 224 -15.57 -1.26 -11.35
C ASN A 224 -16.32 -0.14 -10.63
N ARG A 225 -15.71 1.05 -10.50
CA ARG A 225 -16.39 2.22 -9.92
C ARG A 225 -17.57 2.66 -10.78
N GLY A 226 -17.40 2.76 -12.12
CA GLY A 226 -18.46 3.14 -13.04
C GLY A 226 -19.66 2.16 -13.02
N GLU A 227 -19.39 0.87 -12.84
CA GLU A 227 -20.44 -0.14 -12.65
C GLU A 227 -21.15 -0.01 -11.30
N LYS A 228 -20.40 0.20 -10.21
CA LYS A 228 -20.93 0.45 -8.85
C LYS A 228 -21.83 1.69 -8.82
N GLU A 229 -21.44 2.73 -9.53
CA GLU A 229 -22.21 3.98 -9.69
C GLU A 229 -23.35 3.85 -10.71
N LYS A 230 -23.54 2.66 -11.29
CA LYS A 230 -24.60 2.35 -12.29
C LYS A 230 -24.51 3.14 -13.59
N VAL A 231 -23.35 3.69 -13.91
CA VAL A 231 -23.06 4.40 -15.17
C VAL A 231 -22.67 3.42 -16.26
N LEU A 232 -21.93 2.37 -15.91
CA LEU A 232 -21.45 1.36 -16.83
C LEU A 232 -22.17 0.01 -16.65
N SER A 233 -22.30 -0.73 -17.76
CA SER A 233 -22.61 -2.16 -17.79
C SER A 233 -21.33 -2.89 -18.21
N VAL A 234 -20.83 -3.79 -17.40
CA VAL A 234 -19.57 -4.49 -17.62
C VAL A 234 -19.80 -5.97 -17.86
N LYS A 235 -19.10 -6.56 -18.85
CA LYS A 235 -19.22 -7.97 -19.22
C LYS A 235 -17.85 -8.56 -19.49
N LEU A 236 -17.71 -9.84 -19.14
CA LEU A 236 -16.58 -10.68 -19.58
C LEU A 236 -16.98 -11.42 -20.86
N ASN A 237 -16.23 -11.21 -21.91
CA ASN A 237 -16.40 -11.92 -23.18
C ASN A 237 -15.53 -13.16 -23.17
N PHE A 238 -16.16 -14.31 -23.23
CA PHE A 238 -15.51 -15.62 -23.25
C PHE A 238 -15.14 -16.03 -24.68
N PRO A 239 -14.06 -16.80 -24.88
CA PRO A 239 -13.81 -17.52 -26.14
C PRO A 239 -14.75 -18.74 -26.24
N GLN A 240 -16.06 -18.46 -26.44
CA GLN A 240 -17.14 -19.43 -26.27
C GLN A 240 -16.99 -20.65 -27.20
N GLU A 241 -16.66 -20.44 -28.47
CA GLU A 241 -16.51 -21.51 -29.44
C GLU A 241 -15.45 -22.53 -29.03
N GLU A 242 -14.29 -22.05 -28.57
CA GLU A 242 -13.20 -22.90 -28.10
C GLU A 242 -13.56 -23.66 -26.80
N ILE A 243 -14.30 -23.00 -25.92
CA ILE A 243 -14.75 -23.62 -24.65
C ILE A 243 -15.75 -24.73 -24.91
N LEU A 244 -16.76 -24.49 -25.75
CA LEU A 244 -17.76 -25.50 -26.10
C LEU A 244 -17.11 -26.69 -26.82
N ALA A 245 -16.24 -26.44 -27.78
CA ALA A 245 -15.51 -27.48 -28.49
C ALA A 245 -14.62 -28.34 -27.53
N TYR A 246 -14.00 -27.69 -26.55
CA TYR A 246 -13.22 -28.39 -25.52
C TYR A 246 -14.11 -29.29 -24.66
N LEU A 247 -15.23 -28.77 -24.12
CA LEU A 247 -16.15 -29.55 -23.28
C LEU A 247 -16.77 -30.71 -24.03
N GLU A 248 -17.23 -30.49 -25.25
CA GLU A 248 -17.77 -31.54 -26.13
C GLU A 248 -16.74 -32.66 -26.37
N LYS A 249 -15.50 -32.30 -26.67
CA LYS A 249 -14.42 -33.27 -26.89
C LYS A 249 -14.07 -34.06 -25.64
N GLN A 250 -14.10 -33.44 -24.45
CA GLN A 250 -13.76 -34.10 -23.20
C GLN A 250 -14.89 -35.04 -22.73
N ALA A 251 -16.14 -34.60 -22.84
CA ALA A 251 -17.30 -35.30 -22.31
C ALA A 251 -17.88 -36.33 -23.31
N GLY A 252 -17.70 -36.10 -24.62
CA GLY A 252 -18.42 -36.84 -25.67
C GLY A 252 -17.54 -37.56 -26.68
N LYS A 253 -16.44 -38.15 -26.25
CA LYS A 253 -15.56 -38.93 -27.15
C LYS A 253 -16.35 -40.02 -27.86
N ASP A 254 -16.30 -40.03 -29.20
CA ASP A 254 -16.95 -41.02 -30.09
C ASP A 254 -18.49 -40.99 -30.11
N LEU A 255 -19.16 -39.96 -29.55
CA LEU A 255 -20.60 -39.77 -29.64
C LEU A 255 -21.03 -39.28 -31.03
N GLN A 256 -22.18 -39.77 -31.49
CA GLN A 256 -22.78 -39.42 -32.79
C GLN A 256 -24.30 -39.27 -32.67
N GLY A 257 -24.92 -38.65 -33.67
CA GLY A 257 -26.38 -38.54 -33.79
C GLY A 257 -27.04 -37.86 -32.60
N GLU A 258 -28.06 -38.50 -32.04
CA GLU A 258 -28.86 -37.93 -30.95
C GLU A 258 -28.08 -37.76 -29.64
N ASN A 259 -27.18 -38.68 -29.33
CA ASN A 259 -26.32 -38.56 -28.15
C ASN A 259 -25.45 -37.29 -28.21
N LEU A 260 -24.84 -37.05 -29.39
CA LEU A 260 -24.03 -35.82 -29.56
C LEU A 260 -24.87 -34.56 -29.47
N ARG A 261 -26.09 -34.54 -30.05
CA ARG A 261 -27.01 -33.42 -29.95
C ARG A 261 -27.39 -33.09 -28.48
N LEU A 262 -27.77 -34.13 -27.73
CA LEU A 262 -28.13 -33.97 -26.32
C LEU A 262 -26.93 -33.53 -25.45
N LEU A 263 -25.75 -34.06 -25.74
CA LEU A 263 -24.51 -33.59 -25.11
C LEU A 263 -24.27 -32.10 -25.37
N GLN A 264 -24.36 -31.68 -26.64
CA GLN A 264 -24.16 -30.26 -27.03
C GLN A 264 -25.15 -29.32 -26.31
N GLU A 265 -26.41 -29.74 -26.19
CA GLU A 265 -27.42 -29.00 -25.41
C GLU A 265 -27.06 -28.91 -23.93
N ALA A 266 -26.61 -30.03 -23.33
CA ALA A 266 -26.20 -30.05 -21.92
C ALA A 266 -24.93 -29.21 -21.67
N VAL A 267 -23.94 -29.27 -22.57
CA VAL A 267 -22.73 -28.46 -22.51
C VAL A 267 -23.04 -26.98 -22.64
N LEU A 268 -23.91 -26.61 -23.58
CA LEU A 268 -24.32 -25.22 -23.79
C LEU A 268 -25.06 -24.64 -22.56
N ASP A 269 -25.98 -25.45 -21.98
CA ASP A 269 -26.70 -25.05 -20.76
C ASP A 269 -25.74 -24.92 -19.56
N SER A 270 -24.86 -25.93 -19.38
CA SER A 270 -23.82 -25.87 -18.33
C SER A 270 -22.98 -24.61 -18.44
N PHE A 271 -22.48 -24.33 -19.66
CA PHE A 271 -21.67 -23.14 -19.88
C PHE A 271 -22.44 -21.84 -19.58
N LYS A 272 -23.60 -21.63 -20.21
CA LYS A 272 -24.34 -20.37 -20.09
C LYS A 272 -24.91 -20.11 -18.71
N ARG A 273 -25.46 -21.14 -18.06
CA ARG A 273 -26.20 -21.02 -16.82
C ARG A 273 -25.34 -21.18 -15.56
N LEU A 274 -24.32 -22.02 -15.61
CA LEU A 274 -23.55 -22.41 -14.42
C LEU A 274 -22.10 -21.95 -14.47
N ILE A 275 -21.36 -22.26 -15.55
CA ILE A 275 -19.91 -22.01 -15.63
C ILE A 275 -19.61 -20.55 -15.86
N SER A 276 -20.17 -19.95 -16.92
CA SER A 276 -19.85 -18.58 -17.34
C SER A 276 -20.11 -17.55 -16.22
N PRO A 277 -21.24 -17.53 -15.49
CA PRO A 277 -21.44 -16.55 -14.42
C PRO A 277 -20.46 -16.75 -13.25
N SER A 278 -20.13 -18.00 -12.94
CA SER A 278 -19.17 -18.31 -11.87
C SER A 278 -17.75 -17.90 -12.23
N ILE A 279 -17.27 -18.29 -13.42
CA ILE A 279 -15.92 -17.95 -13.90
C ILE A 279 -15.78 -16.42 -14.16
N GLU A 280 -16.84 -15.75 -14.63
CA GLU A 280 -16.85 -14.29 -14.75
C GLU A 280 -16.60 -13.62 -13.41
N THR A 281 -17.32 -14.06 -12.36
CA THR A 281 -17.12 -13.55 -11.01
C THR A 281 -15.69 -13.79 -10.52
N GLU A 282 -15.16 -15.00 -10.74
CA GLU A 282 -13.80 -15.36 -10.34
C GLU A 282 -12.74 -14.50 -11.05
N ILE A 283 -12.83 -14.38 -12.39
CA ILE A 283 -11.88 -13.58 -13.17
C ILE A 283 -11.96 -12.09 -12.79
N ARG A 284 -13.16 -11.55 -12.62
CA ARG A 284 -13.33 -10.17 -12.20
C ARG A 284 -12.73 -9.93 -10.80
N ASN A 285 -12.89 -10.87 -9.87
CA ASN A 285 -12.25 -10.80 -8.55
C ASN A 285 -10.73 -10.84 -8.67
N ILE A 286 -10.16 -11.76 -9.47
CA ILE A 286 -8.71 -11.84 -9.71
C ILE A 286 -8.17 -10.51 -10.27
N LEU A 287 -8.85 -9.92 -11.26
CA LEU A 287 -8.46 -8.64 -11.83
C LEU A 287 -8.55 -7.50 -10.81
N THR A 288 -9.60 -7.49 -9.99
CA THR A 288 -9.81 -6.49 -8.95
C THR A 288 -8.73 -6.59 -7.87
N GLU A 289 -8.48 -7.78 -7.34
CA GLU A 289 -7.43 -8.01 -6.34
C GLU A 289 -6.05 -7.58 -6.87
N LYS A 290 -5.70 -7.98 -8.10
CA LYS A 290 -4.44 -7.56 -8.72
C LYS A 290 -4.35 -6.04 -8.89
N ALA A 291 -5.45 -5.40 -9.26
CA ALA A 291 -5.52 -3.94 -9.42
C ALA A 291 -5.40 -3.21 -8.09
N GLU A 292 -6.06 -3.71 -7.05
CA GLU A 292 -5.98 -3.19 -5.68
C GLU A 292 -4.56 -3.33 -5.12
N ASP A 293 -3.92 -4.49 -5.28
CA ASP A 293 -2.55 -4.74 -4.81
C ASP A 293 -1.56 -3.76 -5.43
N GLY A 294 -1.64 -3.57 -6.75
CA GLY A 294 -0.81 -2.60 -7.45
C GLY A 294 -1.04 -1.16 -6.98
N ALA A 295 -2.30 -0.77 -6.77
CA ALA A 295 -2.65 0.56 -6.29
C ALA A 295 -2.21 0.78 -4.82
N ILE A 296 -2.41 -0.20 -3.95
CA ILE A 296 -2.00 -0.15 -2.54
C ILE A 296 -0.49 -0.01 -2.42
N ALA A 297 0.28 -0.73 -3.26
CA ALA A 297 1.74 -0.60 -3.29
C ALA A 297 2.18 0.83 -3.63
N ILE A 298 1.56 1.45 -4.66
CA ILE A 298 1.82 2.85 -5.02
C ILE A 298 1.46 3.79 -3.87
N PHE A 299 0.34 3.55 -3.18
CA PHE A 299 -0.06 4.39 -2.03
C PHE A 299 0.90 4.27 -0.87
N ALA A 300 1.40 3.06 -0.60
CA ALA A 300 2.44 2.82 0.40
C ALA A 300 3.72 3.59 0.06
N ASP A 301 4.16 3.56 -1.20
CA ASP A 301 5.33 4.30 -1.66
C ASP A 301 5.13 5.82 -1.59
N ASN A 302 3.98 6.32 -2.00
CA ASN A 302 3.65 7.75 -1.87
C ASN A 302 3.64 8.19 -0.39
N LEU A 303 3.07 7.39 0.50
CA LEU A 303 3.09 7.66 1.94
C LEU A 303 4.52 7.64 2.49
N LYS A 304 5.33 6.65 2.12
CA LYS A 304 6.74 6.55 2.50
C LYS A 304 7.51 7.81 2.09
N GLN A 305 7.34 8.26 0.85
CA GLN A 305 8.00 9.48 0.36
C GLN A 305 7.55 10.73 1.15
N LEU A 306 6.27 10.83 1.48
CA LEU A 306 5.73 11.93 2.28
C LEU A 306 6.32 11.95 3.71
N LEU A 307 6.40 10.79 4.36
CA LEU A 307 6.94 10.63 5.71
C LEU A 307 8.46 10.85 5.77
N MET A 308 9.17 10.46 4.70
CA MET A 308 10.62 10.53 4.62
C MET A 308 11.16 11.84 4.04
N GLN A 309 10.33 12.86 3.85
CA GLN A 309 10.79 14.20 3.47
C GLN A 309 11.76 14.77 4.49
N ALA A 310 12.73 15.56 4.01
CA ALA A 310 13.73 16.21 4.85
C ALA A 310 13.07 17.16 5.85
N PRO A 311 13.33 17.04 7.15
CA PRO A 311 12.84 17.97 8.15
C PRO A 311 13.55 19.33 8.08
N ILE A 312 12.85 20.43 8.32
CA ILE A 312 13.43 21.76 8.43
C ILE A 312 13.62 22.11 9.92
N VAL A 313 14.80 21.81 10.44
CA VAL A 313 15.10 21.94 11.86
C VAL A 313 15.57 23.37 12.20
N GLY A 314 15.26 23.83 13.42
CA GLY A 314 15.82 25.07 13.99
C GLY A 314 15.20 26.36 13.45
N LYS A 315 14.06 26.30 12.74
CA LYS A 315 13.36 27.43 12.16
C LYS A 315 12.07 27.78 12.88
N VAL A 316 11.77 29.06 12.97
CA VAL A 316 10.45 29.57 13.36
C VAL A 316 9.55 29.56 12.13
N VAL A 317 8.45 28.82 12.19
CA VAL A 317 7.56 28.62 11.06
C VAL A 317 6.18 29.23 11.33
N LEU A 318 5.66 29.98 10.35
CA LEU A 318 4.28 30.43 10.33
C LEU A 318 3.45 29.49 9.48
N GLY A 319 2.58 28.73 10.11
CA GLY A 319 1.61 27.86 9.44
C GLY A 319 0.39 28.64 8.99
N TRP A 320 0.02 28.45 7.73
CA TRP A 320 -1.11 29.13 7.10
C TRP A 320 -2.07 28.08 6.55
N ASP A 321 -3.21 27.93 7.20
CA ASP A 321 -4.33 27.11 6.75
C ASP A 321 -5.30 28.00 5.96
N PRO A 322 -5.34 27.89 4.61
CA PRO A 322 -6.10 28.78 3.76
C PRO A 322 -7.61 28.50 3.82
N GLY A 323 -8.43 29.55 3.68
CA GLY A 323 -9.88 29.41 3.65
C GLY A 323 -10.60 30.66 3.17
N PHE A 324 -11.74 30.47 2.50
CA PHE A 324 -12.55 31.58 1.99
C PHE A 324 -13.43 32.20 3.09
N ARG A 325 -14.58 31.59 3.37
CA ARG A 325 -15.60 32.18 4.28
C ARG A 325 -15.15 32.27 5.73
N THR A 326 -14.48 31.25 6.20
CA THR A 326 -14.03 31.15 7.60
C THR A 326 -12.76 31.94 7.89
N GLY A 327 -12.12 32.51 6.85
CA GLY A 327 -10.81 33.14 6.91
C GLY A 327 -9.66 32.14 6.95
N CYS A 328 -8.45 32.65 6.76
CA CYS A 328 -7.22 31.90 6.86
C CYS A 328 -6.75 31.84 8.32
N LYS A 329 -6.44 30.67 8.83
CA LYS A 329 -5.95 30.47 10.18
C LYS A 329 -4.43 30.45 10.18
N ILE A 330 -3.88 31.14 11.11
CA ILE A 330 -2.44 31.36 11.22
C ILE A 330 -1.96 30.87 12.58
N ALA A 331 -0.86 30.15 12.61
CA ALA A 331 -0.16 29.78 13.84
C ALA A 331 1.34 29.98 13.66
N VAL A 332 1.99 30.58 14.64
CA VAL A 332 3.46 30.69 14.67
C VAL A 332 4.01 29.65 15.61
N VAL A 333 4.96 28.86 15.13
CA VAL A 333 5.55 27.74 15.86
C VAL A 333 7.06 27.96 15.99
N ASP A 334 7.58 27.80 17.21
CA ASP A 334 9.01 27.90 17.46
C ASP A 334 9.81 26.68 16.97
N PRO A 335 11.15 26.71 17.00
CA PRO A 335 11.98 25.57 16.52
C PRO A 335 11.75 24.24 17.24
N THR A 336 11.06 24.23 18.39
CA THR A 336 10.74 23.02 19.16
C THR A 336 9.34 22.47 18.87
N GLY A 337 8.58 23.12 18.00
CA GLY A 337 7.20 22.76 17.70
C GLY A 337 6.16 23.38 18.64
N LYS A 338 6.54 24.28 19.56
CA LYS A 338 5.64 24.98 20.48
C LYS A 338 4.94 26.13 19.75
N VAL A 339 3.62 26.22 19.89
CA VAL A 339 2.85 27.34 19.34
C VAL A 339 3.08 28.59 20.17
N LEU A 340 3.51 29.68 19.51
CA LEU A 340 3.80 30.99 20.11
C LEU A 340 2.64 31.97 20.00
N ASP A 341 1.90 31.91 18.90
CA ASP A 341 0.81 32.83 18.59
C ASP A 341 -0.17 32.20 17.59
N THR A 342 -1.43 32.59 17.68
CA THR A 342 -2.49 32.18 16.71
C THR A 342 -3.35 33.39 16.36
N THR A 343 -3.88 33.42 15.13
CA THR A 343 -4.82 34.45 14.68
C THR A 343 -5.60 34.00 13.46
N VAL A 344 -6.65 34.72 13.10
CA VAL A 344 -7.42 34.55 11.87
C VAL A 344 -7.35 35.82 11.05
N ILE A 345 -7.05 35.68 9.77
CA ILE A 345 -7.00 36.75 8.79
C ILE A 345 -7.94 36.51 7.62
N TYR A 346 -8.36 37.53 6.90
CA TYR A 346 -9.35 37.43 5.84
C TYR A 346 -8.87 38.04 4.51
N PRO A 347 -7.74 37.62 3.96
CA PRO A 347 -7.20 38.19 2.72
C PRO A 347 -7.96 37.72 1.45
N THR A 348 -8.78 36.69 1.57
CA THR A 348 -9.46 36.02 0.48
C THR A 348 -10.93 36.43 0.35
N PRO A 349 -11.59 36.19 -0.81
CA PRO A 349 -13.01 36.41 -0.95
C PRO A 349 -13.85 35.67 0.12
N PRO A 350 -14.98 36.22 0.56
CA PRO A 350 -15.64 37.43 0.10
C PRO A 350 -15.15 38.71 0.77
N LYS A 351 -14.35 38.64 1.86
CA LYS A 351 -13.95 39.82 2.65
C LYS A 351 -12.84 40.63 2.00
N ASN A 352 -11.86 40.01 1.34
CA ASN A 352 -10.73 40.66 0.65
C ASN A 352 -9.98 41.70 1.47
N GLN A 353 -9.77 41.48 2.78
CA GLN A 353 -9.06 42.38 3.72
C GLN A 353 -7.55 42.16 3.59
N VAL A 354 -7.00 42.40 2.40
CA VAL A 354 -5.59 42.08 2.09
C VAL A 354 -4.63 42.95 2.91
N LYS A 355 -4.88 44.27 2.99
CA LYS A 355 -3.99 45.20 3.70
C LYS A 355 -3.94 44.92 5.20
N GLU A 356 -5.08 44.68 5.81
CA GLU A 356 -5.19 44.29 7.22
C GLU A 356 -4.48 42.96 7.49
N ALA A 357 -4.65 41.99 6.62
CA ALA A 357 -4.00 40.69 6.70
C ALA A 357 -2.46 40.84 6.61
N MET A 358 -1.95 41.60 5.65
CA MET A 358 -0.52 41.88 5.52
C MET A 358 0.06 42.57 6.74
N ALA A 359 -0.67 43.52 7.35
CA ALA A 359 -0.24 44.20 8.58
C ALA A 359 -0.13 43.24 9.77
N VAL A 360 -1.09 42.30 9.90
CA VAL A 360 -1.06 41.25 10.94
C VAL A 360 0.12 40.31 10.72
N ILE A 361 0.34 39.85 9.51
CA ILE A 361 1.46 38.98 9.15
C ILE A 361 2.80 39.66 9.41
N HIS A 362 2.94 40.92 9.00
CA HIS A 362 4.14 41.69 9.26
C HIS A 362 4.46 41.76 10.75
N LYS A 363 3.45 42.06 11.59
CA LYS A 363 3.59 42.08 13.04
C LYS A 363 4.05 40.74 13.62
N LEU A 364 3.49 39.62 13.13
CA LEU A 364 3.86 38.26 13.59
C LEU A 364 5.29 37.92 13.17
N ILE A 365 5.66 38.20 11.92
CA ILE A 365 7.02 37.96 11.40
C ILE A 365 8.06 38.73 12.19
N GLU A 366 7.83 40.03 12.44
CA GLU A 366 8.77 40.87 13.20
C GLU A 366 8.84 40.48 14.69
N LYS A 367 7.68 40.18 15.31
CA LYS A 367 7.60 39.79 16.72
C LYS A 367 8.31 38.48 17.02
N HIS A 368 8.11 37.50 16.19
CA HIS A 368 8.60 36.12 16.43
C HIS A 368 9.81 35.75 15.59
N LYS A 369 10.28 36.65 14.71
CA LYS A 369 11.40 36.40 13.78
C LYS A 369 11.15 35.16 12.93
N VAL A 370 9.97 35.13 12.28
CA VAL A 370 9.58 34.02 11.42
C VAL A 370 10.57 33.87 10.25
N ASP A 371 11.06 32.64 10.05
CA ASP A 371 11.97 32.29 8.96
C ASP A 371 11.21 31.89 7.69
N ILE A 372 10.15 31.09 7.85
CA ILE A 372 9.45 30.43 6.73
C ILE A 372 7.93 30.44 6.97
N ILE A 373 7.16 30.62 5.89
CA ILE A 373 5.71 30.45 5.87
C ILE A 373 5.39 29.09 5.25
N ALA A 374 4.68 28.23 5.97
CA ALA A 374 4.16 26.96 5.52
C ALA A 374 2.69 27.13 5.11
N LEU A 375 2.42 27.22 3.82
CA LEU A 375 1.08 27.42 3.25
C LEU A 375 0.45 26.05 2.90
N GLY A 376 -0.73 25.75 3.43
CA GLY A 376 -1.52 24.59 3.04
C GLY A 376 -1.95 24.64 1.57
N ASN A 377 -2.02 23.48 0.89
CA ASN A 377 -2.33 23.38 -0.54
C ASN A 377 -3.84 23.22 -0.84
N GLY A 378 -4.72 23.49 0.11
CA GLY A 378 -6.15 23.29 -0.06
C GLY A 378 -6.91 24.50 -0.63
N THR A 379 -8.18 24.59 -0.25
CA THR A 379 -9.09 25.64 -0.73
C THR A 379 -8.56 27.03 -0.38
N ALA A 380 -8.52 27.96 -1.34
CA ALA A 380 -7.96 29.32 -1.22
C ALA A 380 -6.42 29.40 -1.07
N SER A 381 -5.70 28.32 -1.31
CA SER A 381 -4.22 28.31 -1.29
C SER A 381 -3.63 29.30 -2.30
N ARG A 382 -4.19 29.33 -3.50
CA ARG A 382 -3.77 30.20 -4.60
C ARG A 382 -3.87 31.70 -4.25
N GLU A 383 -5.02 32.11 -3.73
CA GLU A 383 -5.26 33.48 -3.32
C GLU A 383 -4.36 33.87 -2.16
N SER A 384 -4.14 32.94 -1.23
CA SER A 384 -3.23 33.11 -0.09
C SER A 384 -1.77 33.23 -0.54
N GLU A 385 -1.35 32.39 -1.49
CA GLU A 385 0.01 32.44 -2.07
C GLU A 385 0.31 33.78 -2.70
N LYS A 386 -0.64 34.34 -3.45
CA LYS A 386 -0.51 35.69 -4.02
C LYS A 386 -0.31 36.74 -2.95
N VAL A 387 -1.09 36.70 -1.87
CA VAL A 387 -0.94 37.67 -0.75
C VAL A 387 0.43 37.54 -0.07
N ILE A 388 0.94 36.30 0.08
CA ILE A 388 2.29 36.06 0.64
C ILE A 388 3.37 36.63 -0.27
N SER A 389 3.28 36.39 -1.58
CA SER A 389 4.23 36.92 -2.55
C SER A 389 4.20 38.46 -2.59
N ASP A 390 3.01 39.06 -2.70
CA ASP A 390 2.85 40.52 -2.68
C ASP A 390 3.44 41.11 -1.39
N TYR A 391 3.21 40.49 -0.23
CA TYR A 391 3.80 40.89 1.03
C TYR A 391 5.35 40.89 0.99
N ILE A 392 5.95 39.80 0.50
CA ILE A 392 7.40 39.63 0.38
C ILE A 392 8.00 40.76 -0.51
N HIS A 393 7.37 41.01 -1.66
CA HIS A 393 7.80 42.02 -2.63
C HIS A 393 7.67 43.45 -2.08
N GLU A 394 6.52 43.82 -1.49
CA GLU A 394 6.26 45.15 -0.97
C GLU A 394 7.15 45.49 0.22
N THR A 395 7.36 44.54 1.14
CA THR A 395 8.14 44.75 2.35
C THR A 395 9.63 44.44 2.19
N ARG A 396 10.03 43.82 1.09
CA ARG A 396 11.38 43.26 0.87
C ARG A 396 11.82 42.35 2.02
N SER A 397 10.87 41.61 2.56
CA SER A 397 11.10 40.66 3.63
C SER A 397 12.03 39.52 3.16
N LYS A 398 12.86 39.03 4.08
CA LYS A 398 13.70 37.85 3.82
C LYS A 398 12.98 36.54 4.07
N VAL A 399 11.71 36.57 4.52
CA VAL A 399 10.91 35.39 4.74
C VAL A 399 10.67 34.69 3.42
N GLN A 400 10.76 33.36 3.44
CA GLN A 400 10.41 32.53 2.28
C GLN A 400 9.15 31.74 2.58
N TYR A 401 8.52 31.18 1.56
CA TYR A 401 7.37 30.30 1.78
C TYR A 401 7.52 28.98 1.04
N VAL A 402 6.75 27.99 1.47
CA VAL A 402 6.65 26.69 0.84
C VAL A 402 5.20 26.20 0.95
N ILE A 403 4.73 25.52 -0.10
CA ILE A 403 3.42 24.89 -0.09
C ILE A 403 3.53 23.52 0.56
N VAL A 404 2.73 23.29 1.59
CA VAL A 404 2.69 22.08 2.39
C VAL A 404 1.42 21.28 2.07
N ASN A 405 1.54 19.98 1.94
CA ASN A 405 0.38 19.10 1.75
C ASN A 405 -0.48 19.10 3.04
N GLU A 406 -1.75 19.54 2.94
CA GLU A 406 -2.68 19.59 4.08
C GLU A 406 -3.49 18.31 4.28
N ALA A 407 -3.27 17.28 3.45
CA ALA A 407 -4.03 16.02 3.55
C ALA A 407 -4.10 15.51 5.00
N GLY A 408 -5.29 15.11 5.43
CA GLY A 408 -5.56 14.63 6.77
C GLY A 408 -5.54 15.70 7.89
N ALA A 409 -5.22 16.98 7.61
CA ALA A 409 -5.19 18.03 8.63
C ALA A 409 -6.55 18.25 9.30
N SER A 410 -7.63 18.18 8.52
CA SER A 410 -9.01 18.27 9.04
C SER A 410 -9.34 17.11 9.99
N VAL A 411 -8.88 15.89 9.66
CA VAL A 411 -9.07 14.69 10.50
C VAL A 411 -8.28 14.83 11.80
N TYR A 412 -7.03 15.26 11.72
CA TYR A 412 -6.21 15.53 12.90
C TYR A 412 -6.85 16.60 13.80
N SER A 413 -7.17 17.76 13.26
CA SER A 413 -7.67 18.91 14.04
C SER A 413 -8.98 18.62 14.79
N ALA A 414 -9.82 17.73 14.25
CA ALA A 414 -11.05 17.24 14.87
C ALA A 414 -10.84 16.04 15.83
N SER A 415 -9.64 15.46 15.87
CA SER A 415 -9.35 14.25 16.64
C SER A 415 -9.29 14.52 18.16
N LYS A 416 -9.49 13.43 18.94
CA LYS A 416 -9.30 13.46 20.39
C LYS A 416 -7.85 13.81 20.73
N LEU A 417 -6.88 13.31 19.99
CA LEU A 417 -5.46 13.59 20.17
C LEU A 417 -5.17 15.09 20.05
N ALA A 418 -5.66 15.75 19.01
CA ALA A 418 -5.48 17.18 18.83
C ALA A 418 -6.17 18.01 19.92
N THR A 419 -7.32 17.52 20.45
CA THR A 419 -8.01 18.16 21.57
C THR A 419 -7.22 18.03 22.87
N GLU A 420 -6.61 16.88 23.12
CA GLU A 420 -5.72 16.67 24.27
C GLU A 420 -4.44 17.51 24.16
N GLU A 421 -3.87 17.64 22.97
CA GLU A 421 -2.66 18.42 22.68
C GLU A 421 -2.92 19.94 22.78
N PHE A 422 -4.07 20.39 22.31
CA PHE A 422 -4.47 21.79 22.28
C PHE A 422 -5.91 21.98 22.79
N PRO A 423 -6.14 21.88 24.11
CA PRO A 423 -7.49 21.92 24.67
C PRO A 423 -8.20 23.28 24.49
N ASN A 424 -7.44 24.36 24.35
CA ASN A 424 -7.95 25.72 24.23
C ASN A 424 -8.03 26.24 22.79
N PHE A 425 -7.58 25.46 21.80
CA PHE A 425 -7.58 25.87 20.39
C PHE A 425 -8.83 25.32 19.67
N ASP A 426 -9.31 26.08 18.73
CA ASP A 426 -10.30 25.58 17.77
C ASP A 426 -9.68 24.65 16.71
N THR A 427 -10.51 24.07 15.85
CA THR A 427 -10.03 23.15 14.79
C THR A 427 -9.13 23.85 13.78
N GLY A 428 -9.37 25.12 13.48
CA GLY A 428 -8.57 25.89 12.54
C GLY A 428 -7.20 26.24 13.10
N GLU A 429 -7.10 26.61 14.37
CA GLU A 429 -5.84 26.88 15.07
C GLU A 429 -4.98 25.61 15.15
N ARG A 430 -5.62 24.45 15.42
CA ARG A 430 -4.93 23.15 15.42
C ARG A 430 -4.41 22.78 14.03
N SER A 431 -5.21 23.06 12.98
CA SER A 431 -4.81 22.80 11.60
C SER A 431 -3.63 23.64 11.18
N SER A 432 -3.65 24.96 11.45
CA SER A 432 -2.54 25.87 11.11
C SER A 432 -1.25 25.54 11.87
N ALA A 433 -1.35 25.15 13.14
CA ALA A 433 -0.20 24.65 13.91
C ALA A 433 0.37 23.36 13.31
N SER A 434 -0.50 22.45 12.84
CA SER A 434 -0.08 21.23 12.15
C SER A 434 0.64 21.54 10.84
N MET A 435 0.20 22.52 10.04
CA MET A 435 0.91 22.93 8.82
C MET A 435 2.35 23.34 9.10
N ALA A 436 2.58 24.17 10.13
CA ALA A 436 3.92 24.57 10.52
C ALA A 436 4.79 23.39 10.96
N ARG A 437 4.24 22.50 11.79
CA ARG A 437 4.95 21.33 12.31
C ARG A 437 5.26 20.28 11.26
N ARG A 438 4.38 20.10 10.23
CA ARG A 438 4.65 19.21 9.09
C ARG A 438 5.90 19.65 8.33
N LEU A 439 6.17 20.94 8.25
CA LEU A 439 7.38 21.43 7.63
C LEU A 439 8.61 21.20 8.51
N GLN A 440 8.47 21.36 9.83
CA GLN A 440 9.57 21.13 10.77
C GLN A 440 9.96 19.65 10.86
N ASP A 441 8.99 18.74 10.99
CA ASP A 441 9.19 17.29 10.96
C ASP A 441 7.94 16.57 10.41
N PRO A 442 7.93 16.25 9.11
CA PRO A 442 6.80 15.55 8.47
C PRO A 442 6.42 14.25 9.16
N LEU A 443 7.41 13.42 9.50
CA LEU A 443 7.18 12.12 10.13
C LEU A 443 6.51 12.28 11.50
N ALA A 444 7.07 13.13 12.36
CA ALA A 444 6.57 13.32 13.72
C ALA A 444 5.13 13.86 13.76
N GLU A 445 4.75 14.66 12.77
CA GLU A 445 3.40 15.22 12.70
C GLU A 445 2.41 14.29 12.01
N LEU A 446 2.77 13.69 10.86
CA LEU A 446 1.86 12.86 10.08
C LEU A 446 1.47 11.54 10.76
N VAL A 447 2.31 10.98 11.62
CA VAL A 447 1.97 9.77 12.40
C VAL A 447 0.81 9.99 13.40
N LYS A 448 0.43 11.24 13.67
CA LYS A 448 -0.74 11.59 14.48
C LYS A 448 -2.07 11.39 13.74
N ILE A 449 -2.00 11.18 12.43
CA ILE A 449 -3.14 11.03 11.52
C ILE A 449 -3.26 9.55 11.16
N GLU A 450 -4.48 9.05 11.09
CA GLU A 450 -4.71 7.72 10.54
C GLU A 450 -4.22 7.67 9.08
N PRO A 451 -3.33 6.73 8.71
CA PRO A 451 -2.69 6.73 7.39
C PRO A 451 -3.66 6.80 6.21
N LYS A 452 -4.81 6.14 6.30
CA LYS A 452 -5.88 6.21 5.29
C LYS A 452 -6.46 7.61 5.08
N ALA A 453 -6.36 8.50 6.07
CA ALA A 453 -6.87 9.86 5.96
C ALA A 453 -5.91 10.83 5.25
N ILE A 454 -4.69 10.39 4.93
CA ILE A 454 -3.69 11.25 4.27
C ILE A 454 -3.98 11.44 2.77
N GLY A 455 -4.80 10.59 2.14
CA GLY A 455 -5.23 10.81 0.76
C GLY A 455 -4.12 10.66 -0.28
N VAL A 456 -3.30 9.63 -0.18
CA VAL A 456 -2.10 9.42 -1.02
C VAL A 456 -2.38 8.77 -2.38
N GLY A 457 -3.63 8.47 -2.73
CA GLY A 457 -3.92 7.81 -4.00
C GLY A 457 -5.34 7.94 -4.55
N GLN A 458 -5.47 7.75 -5.86
CA GLN A 458 -6.74 7.66 -6.57
C GLN A 458 -7.41 6.31 -6.29
N TYR A 459 -8.73 6.24 -6.29
CA TYR A 459 -9.52 5.02 -5.97
C TYR A 459 -9.33 4.45 -4.55
N GLN A 460 -8.70 5.18 -3.64
CA GLN A 460 -8.41 4.73 -2.28
C GLN A 460 -9.66 4.23 -1.52
N HIS A 461 -10.83 4.81 -1.77
CA HIS A 461 -12.09 4.44 -1.12
C HIS A 461 -12.82 3.26 -1.78
N ASP A 462 -12.34 2.78 -2.94
CA ASP A 462 -13.00 1.71 -3.69
C ASP A 462 -12.36 0.33 -3.48
N MET A 463 -11.23 0.27 -2.82
CA MET A 463 -10.48 -0.96 -2.61
C MET A 463 -10.71 -1.58 -1.23
N ASN A 464 -10.13 -2.77 -1.00
CA ASN A 464 -10.18 -3.46 0.28
C ASN A 464 -9.54 -2.60 1.40
N GLN A 465 -10.39 -2.05 2.27
CA GLN A 465 -9.99 -1.12 3.32
C GLN A 465 -9.11 -1.75 4.39
N ASN A 466 -9.26 -3.04 4.68
CA ASN A 466 -8.45 -3.74 5.68
C ASN A 466 -7.02 -3.94 5.15
N LYS A 467 -6.88 -4.39 3.90
CA LYS A 467 -5.59 -4.57 3.25
C LYS A 467 -4.85 -3.24 3.08
N LEU A 468 -5.57 -2.19 2.68
CA LEU A 468 -5.03 -0.85 2.59
C LEU A 468 -4.53 -0.35 3.96
N GLU A 469 -5.32 -0.52 5.02
CA GLU A 469 -4.96 -0.09 6.37
C GLU A 469 -3.71 -0.81 6.88
N GLU A 470 -3.66 -2.12 6.71
CA GLU A 470 -2.51 -2.93 7.09
C GLU A 470 -1.24 -2.46 6.38
N GLN A 471 -1.28 -2.33 5.05
CA GLN A 471 -0.11 -1.92 4.27
C GLN A 471 0.36 -0.50 4.61
N LEU A 472 -0.56 0.45 4.79
CA LEU A 472 -0.19 1.82 5.17
C LEU A 472 0.37 1.89 6.61
N ASN A 473 -0.18 1.11 7.55
CA ASN A 473 0.37 1.02 8.90
C ASN A 473 1.78 0.40 8.90
N ASN A 474 2.00 -0.65 8.14
CA ASN A 474 3.32 -1.25 7.95
C ASN A 474 4.32 -0.23 7.39
N THR A 475 3.91 0.56 6.40
CA THR A 475 4.73 1.63 5.84
C THR A 475 5.14 2.67 6.89
N VAL A 476 4.21 3.10 7.74
CA VAL A 476 4.52 4.04 8.83
C VAL A 476 5.48 3.42 9.83
N GLU A 477 5.23 2.16 10.25
CA GLU A 477 6.10 1.42 11.16
C GLU A 477 7.53 1.33 10.61
N ASP A 478 7.68 0.94 9.36
CA ASP A 478 8.98 0.80 8.69
C ASP A 478 9.71 2.15 8.61
N CYS A 479 9.02 3.25 8.25
CA CYS A 479 9.60 4.60 8.24
C CYS A 479 10.07 5.04 9.63
N VAL A 480 9.24 4.88 10.65
CA VAL A 480 9.56 5.30 12.03
C VAL A 480 10.76 4.53 12.57
N ASN A 481 10.82 3.22 12.37
CA ASN A 481 11.93 2.39 12.81
C ASN A 481 13.20 2.63 11.98
N HIS A 482 13.08 2.93 10.69
CA HIS A 482 14.21 3.30 9.85
C HIS A 482 14.88 4.61 10.33
N VAL A 483 14.08 5.64 10.63
CA VAL A 483 14.58 6.94 11.13
C VAL A 483 15.07 6.81 12.57
N GLY A 484 14.38 6.04 13.41
CA GLY A 484 14.58 6.01 14.85
C GLY A 484 14.04 7.27 15.53
N VAL A 485 13.81 7.21 16.82
CA VAL A 485 13.05 8.21 17.55
C VAL A 485 13.80 8.64 18.82
N ASP A 486 13.78 9.96 19.11
CA ASP A 486 14.30 10.46 20.39
C ASP A 486 13.31 10.17 21.52
N LEU A 487 13.75 9.41 22.52
CA LEU A 487 12.92 8.94 23.64
C LEU A 487 12.38 10.08 24.51
N ASN A 488 13.11 11.19 24.58
CA ASN A 488 12.78 12.32 25.45
C ASN A 488 11.85 13.34 24.80
N THR A 489 11.75 13.38 23.46
CA THR A 489 10.95 14.36 22.74
C THR A 489 9.75 13.77 22.01
N ALA A 490 9.78 12.48 21.70
CA ALA A 490 8.75 11.81 20.92
C ALA A 490 7.36 11.84 21.57
N SER A 491 6.33 12.04 20.74
CA SER A 491 4.94 11.88 21.15
C SER A 491 4.56 10.41 21.37
N ALA A 492 3.50 10.16 22.15
CA ALA A 492 2.97 8.80 22.31
C ALA A 492 2.52 8.19 20.96
N ALA A 493 2.03 9.01 20.03
CA ALA A 493 1.66 8.56 18.69
C ALA A 493 2.89 8.04 17.94
N LEU A 494 3.98 8.78 17.92
CA LEU A 494 5.23 8.38 17.25
C LEU A 494 5.84 7.13 17.91
N LEU A 495 5.89 7.10 19.24
CA LEU A 495 6.40 5.94 20.01
C LEU A 495 5.61 4.66 19.73
N SER A 496 4.31 4.75 19.46
CA SER A 496 3.46 3.57 19.21
C SER A 496 3.77 2.81 17.92
N TYR A 497 4.57 3.39 17.03
CA TYR A 497 5.07 2.75 15.81
C TYR A 497 6.48 2.16 15.97
N ILE A 498 7.10 2.32 17.14
CA ILE A 498 8.40 1.69 17.42
C ILE A 498 8.17 0.19 17.66
N SER A 499 9.01 -0.63 17.05
CA SER A 499 9.06 -2.07 17.21
C SER A 499 8.94 -2.47 18.70
N GLY A 500 7.99 -3.34 19.02
CA GLY A 500 7.74 -3.80 20.38
C GLY A 500 7.00 -2.82 21.31
N ILE A 501 6.64 -1.61 20.86
CA ILE A 501 5.92 -0.59 21.63
C ILE A 501 4.48 -0.45 21.11
N ASN A 502 3.52 -0.91 21.89
CA ASN A 502 2.10 -0.68 21.60
C ASN A 502 1.61 0.67 22.17
N LYS A 503 0.39 1.06 21.81
CA LYS A 503 -0.23 2.34 22.26
C LYS A 503 -0.23 2.53 23.80
N THR A 504 -0.36 1.44 24.57
CA THR A 504 -0.33 1.49 26.04
C THR A 504 1.08 1.77 26.55
N LEU A 505 2.09 1.06 26.01
CA LEU A 505 3.49 1.27 26.37
C LEU A 505 3.96 2.67 25.97
N ALA A 506 3.57 3.15 24.79
CA ALA A 506 3.89 4.51 24.34
C ALA A 506 3.39 5.58 25.33
N LYS A 507 2.16 5.45 25.81
CA LYS A 507 1.61 6.35 26.85
C LYS A 507 2.37 6.22 28.17
N ASN A 508 2.68 5.00 28.61
CA ASN A 508 3.42 4.78 29.85
C ASN A 508 4.83 5.39 29.79
N ILE A 509 5.50 5.35 28.65
CA ILE A 509 6.79 5.99 28.43
C ILE A 509 6.68 7.51 28.62
N VAL A 510 5.64 8.14 28.04
CA VAL A 510 5.42 9.57 28.20
C VAL A 510 5.13 9.95 29.65
N VAL A 511 4.23 9.21 30.31
CA VAL A 511 3.91 9.42 31.75
C VAL A 511 5.17 9.27 32.61
N TYR A 512 5.96 8.23 32.39
CA TYR A 512 7.22 8.03 33.15
C TYR A 512 8.16 9.22 32.98
N ARG A 513 8.31 9.74 31.78
CA ARG A 513 9.14 10.92 31.46
C ARG A 513 8.64 12.19 32.15
N GLU A 514 7.33 12.39 32.21
CA GLU A 514 6.71 13.54 32.88
C GLU A 514 6.88 13.48 34.40
N GLU A 515 6.79 12.30 35.00
CA GLU A 515 6.91 12.11 36.45
C GLU A 515 8.36 12.07 36.94
N ASN A 516 9.28 11.49 36.17
CA ASN A 516 10.65 11.18 36.60
C ASN A 516 11.73 12.05 35.90
N GLY A 517 11.31 12.90 34.94
CA GLY A 517 12.21 13.68 34.10
C GLY A 517 12.73 12.87 32.90
N ALA A 518 13.62 13.48 32.13
CA ALA A 518 14.18 12.90 30.93
C ALA A 518 14.95 11.61 31.19
N PHE A 519 14.78 10.60 30.35
CA PHE A 519 15.57 9.37 30.35
C PHE A 519 17.05 9.67 30.17
N LYS A 520 17.90 9.10 31.01
CA LYS A 520 19.36 9.24 30.98
C LYS A 520 20.06 8.07 30.32
N SER A 521 19.38 6.93 30.22
CA SER A 521 19.85 5.73 29.52
C SER A 521 18.69 4.89 29.02
N ARG A 522 18.92 4.12 27.94
CA ARG A 522 17.94 3.15 27.41
C ARG A 522 17.50 2.12 28.45
N LYS A 523 18.40 1.75 29.38
CA LYS A 523 18.09 0.79 30.47
C LYS A 523 16.95 1.27 31.39
N GLU A 524 16.72 2.57 31.47
CA GLU A 524 15.60 3.11 32.27
C GLU A 524 14.23 2.78 31.69
N LEU A 525 14.13 2.37 30.44
CA LEU A 525 12.89 1.84 29.85
C LEU A 525 12.34 0.65 30.64
N LEU A 526 13.21 -0.19 31.21
CA LEU A 526 12.78 -1.32 32.05
C LEU A 526 12.07 -0.90 33.35
N LYS A 527 12.10 0.37 33.72
CA LYS A 527 11.35 0.93 34.84
C LYS A 527 9.95 1.41 34.43
N VAL A 528 9.67 1.49 33.15
CA VAL A 528 8.36 1.91 32.62
C VAL A 528 7.33 0.81 32.88
N ALA A 529 6.16 1.21 33.39
CA ALA A 529 5.08 0.27 33.70
C ALA A 529 4.69 -0.58 32.50
N LYS A 530 4.61 -1.90 32.67
CA LYS A 530 4.28 -2.93 31.68
C LYS A 530 5.32 -3.14 30.56
N LEU A 531 6.46 -2.43 30.55
CA LEU A 531 7.51 -2.63 29.57
C LEU A 531 8.45 -3.74 30.06
N GLY A 532 8.25 -4.94 29.52
CA GLY A 532 9.03 -6.12 29.86
C GLY A 532 10.31 -6.27 29.03
N PRO A 533 11.16 -7.27 29.37
CA PRO A 533 12.44 -7.51 28.68
C PRO A 533 12.31 -7.67 27.16
N LYS A 534 11.27 -8.36 26.68
CA LYS A 534 11.06 -8.55 25.23
C LYS A 534 10.72 -7.25 24.50
N ALA A 535 9.86 -6.41 25.08
CA ALA A 535 9.56 -5.09 24.51
C ALA A 535 10.80 -4.19 24.52
N PHE A 536 11.62 -4.25 25.58
CA PHE A 536 12.90 -3.56 25.63
C PHE A 536 13.86 -4.04 24.54
N GLU A 537 14.04 -5.35 24.38
CA GLU A 537 14.87 -5.93 23.32
C GLU A 537 14.47 -5.42 21.95
N GLN A 538 13.19 -5.46 21.62
CA GLN A 538 12.71 -5.06 20.29
C GLN A 538 12.76 -3.55 20.04
N SER A 539 12.64 -2.73 21.08
CA SER A 539 12.51 -1.26 20.91
C SER A 539 13.81 -0.49 21.12
N ALA A 540 14.69 -0.97 22.00
CA ALA A 540 15.81 -0.19 22.49
C ALA A 540 16.76 0.35 21.41
N GLY A 541 16.97 -0.42 20.34
CA GLY A 541 17.84 0.01 19.24
C GLY A 541 17.26 1.16 18.38
N PHE A 542 15.94 1.29 18.35
CA PHE A 542 15.23 2.33 17.59
C PHE A 542 15.00 3.61 18.40
N LEU A 543 15.14 3.54 19.73
CA LEU A 543 14.97 4.66 20.65
C LEU A 543 16.34 5.29 20.95
N ARG A 544 16.48 6.59 20.75
CA ARG A 544 17.73 7.33 20.95
C ARG A 544 17.59 8.29 22.11
N ILE A 545 18.73 8.58 22.79
CA ILE A 545 18.81 9.58 23.85
C ILE A 545 20.00 10.51 23.53
N ARG A 546 19.71 11.71 23.00
CA ARG A 546 20.75 12.64 22.54
C ARG A 546 21.68 13.13 23.64
N GLU A 547 21.14 13.38 24.83
CA GLU A 547 21.86 13.92 26.00
C GLU A 547 22.08 12.86 27.09
N GLY A 548 22.06 11.57 26.70
CA GLY A 548 22.25 10.45 27.63
C GLY A 548 23.67 10.34 28.18
N LYS A 549 23.79 9.64 29.31
CA LYS A 549 25.09 9.34 29.95
C LYS A 549 25.92 8.37 29.12
N GLU A 550 25.28 7.42 28.46
CA GLU A 550 25.88 6.43 27.59
C GLU A 550 25.93 6.99 26.15
N VAL A 551 27.12 7.15 25.60
CA VAL A 551 27.29 7.71 24.25
C VAL A 551 26.64 6.83 23.17
N LEU A 552 26.66 5.52 23.37
CA LEU A 552 26.06 4.56 22.43
C LEU A 552 24.53 4.68 22.36
N ASP A 553 23.88 5.23 23.41
CA ASP A 553 22.43 5.51 23.40
C ASP A 553 22.02 6.59 22.37
N ARG A 554 22.98 7.38 21.85
CA ARG A 554 22.77 8.33 20.74
C ARG A 554 22.72 7.67 19.37
N THR A 555 23.24 6.44 19.28
CA THR A 555 23.43 5.71 18.02
C THR A 555 22.32 4.72 17.76
N SER A 556 22.30 4.12 16.57
CA SER A 556 21.43 2.96 16.26
C SER A 556 22.00 1.62 16.69
N VAL A 557 23.13 1.59 17.40
CA VAL A 557 23.70 0.35 17.95
C VAL A 557 22.76 -0.24 19.00
N HIS A 558 22.45 -1.52 18.87
CA HIS A 558 21.60 -2.20 19.84
C HIS A 558 22.32 -2.43 21.17
N PRO A 559 21.65 -2.32 22.34
CA PRO A 559 22.30 -2.54 23.63
C PRO A 559 23.02 -3.88 23.78
N GLU A 560 22.56 -4.94 23.13
CA GLU A 560 23.22 -6.25 23.09
C GLU A 560 24.65 -6.16 22.51
N SER A 561 24.88 -5.23 21.58
CA SER A 561 26.16 -5.06 20.89
C SER A 561 27.10 -4.06 21.58
N TYR A 562 26.69 -3.43 22.70
CA TYR A 562 27.51 -2.41 23.37
C TYR A 562 28.88 -2.92 23.79
N GLN A 563 28.93 -4.12 24.40
CA GLN A 563 30.20 -4.71 24.82
C GLN A 563 31.14 -4.91 23.63
N LYS A 564 30.64 -5.45 22.53
CA LYS A 564 31.43 -5.68 21.30
C LYS A 564 31.86 -4.38 20.62
N THR A 565 30.99 -3.37 20.68
CA THR A 565 31.30 -2.03 20.20
C THR A 565 32.44 -1.39 21.01
N LYS A 566 32.43 -1.52 22.34
CA LYS A 566 33.53 -1.03 23.20
C LYS A 566 34.83 -1.78 22.94
N GLU A 567 34.78 -3.09 22.73
CA GLU A 567 35.92 -3.91 22.34
C GLU A 567 36.46 -3.44 20.97
N LEU A 568 35.61 -3.16 19.98
CA LEU A 568 36.04 -2.60 18.67
C LEU A 568 36.71 -1.24 18.84
N LEU A 569 36.15 -0.33 19.61
CA LEU A 569 36.74 0.98 19.87
C LEU A 569 38.11 0.85 20.52
N ALA A 570 38.28 -0.02 21.51
CA ALA A 570 39.55 -0.27 22.15
C ALA A 570 40.60 -0.82 21.17
N LEU A 571 40.22 -1.71 20.25
CA LEU A 571 41.11 -2.21 19.19
C LEU A 571 41.57 -1.13 18.22
N LEU A 572 40.75 -0.10 18.02
CA LEU A 572 41.04 1.07 17.20
C LEU A 572 41.74 2.21 17.99
N HIS A 573 42.08 1.98 19.25
CA HIS A 573 42.63 2.99 20.17
C HIS A 573 41.70 4.20 20.35
N LEU A 574 40.37 3.97 20.28
CA LEU A 574 39.33 4.96 20.51
C LEU A 574 38.54 4.60 21.77
N ASN A 575 37.81 5.60 22.27
CA ASN A 575 36.86 5.44 23.37
C ASN A 575 35.53 6.14 23.04
N GLU A 576 34.52 6.00 23.86
CA GLU A 576 33.20 6.57 23.65
C GLU A 576 33.20 8.12 23.57
N LYS A 577 34.13 8.79 24.26
CA LYS A 577 34.25 10.26 24.17
C LYS A 577 34.77 10.70 22.80
N ASP A 578 35.67 9.93 22.20
CA ASP A 578 36.15 10.17 20.83
C ASP A 578 35.01 10.12 19.81
N ILE A 579 34.03 9.21 20.03
CA ILE A 579 32.83 9.12 19.18
C ILE A 579 31.93 10.35 19.40
N ALA A 580 31.75 10.78 20.65
CA ALA A 580 31.00 11.99 20.96
C ALA A 580 31.63 13.26 20.35
N GLU A 581 32.95 13.30 20.21
CA GLU A 581 33.74 14.38 19.57
C GLU A 581 33.77 14.29 18.02
N GLY A 582 33.11 13.27 17.43
CA GLY A 582 32.97 13.12 15.97
C GLY A 582 34.14 12.39 15.28
N LYS A 583 35.08 11.78 16.03
CA LYS A 583 36.20 10.97 15.48
C LYS A 583 35.71 9.67 14.84
N GLY A 584 34.46 9.29 15.05
CA GLY A 584 33.82 8.12 14.42
C GLY A 584 33.85 8.13 12.90
N LYS A 585 33.93 9.29 12.25
CA LYS A 585 33.98 9.45 10.79
C LYS A 585 35.13 8.70 10.12
N ASP A 586 36.22 8.51 10.84
CA ASP A 586 37.44 7.87 10.30
C ASP A 586 37.50 6.36 10.60
N ILE A 587 36.57 5.79 11.35
CA ILE A 587 36.60 4.35 11.74
C ILE A 587 36.70 3.43 10.54
N ALA A 588 36.00 3.67 9.46
CA ALA A 588 36.07 2.83 8.26
C ALA A 588 37.46 2.84 7.64
N LYS A 589 38.16 4.01 7.61
CA LYS A 589 39.54 4.13 7.16
C LYS A 589 40.51 3.43 8.09
N MET A 590 40.33 3.58 9.40
CA MET A 590 41.16 2.92 10.41
C MET A 590 41.06 1.40 10.29
N ILE A 591 39.88 0.86 10.10
CA ILE A 591 39.63 -0.58 9.89
C ILE A 591 40.33 -1.04 8.60
N SER A 592 40.23 -0.27 7.50
CA SER A 592 40.88 -0.61 6.24
C SER A 592 42.42 -0.64 6.34
N ALA A 593 42.96 0.09 7.29
CA ALA A 593 44.43 0.11 7.56
C ALA A 593 44.88 -1.05 8.44
N LEU A 594 43.98 -1.78 9.08
CA LEU A 594 44.36 -2.95 9.91
C LEU A 594 44.69 -4.16 9.05
N PRO A 595 45.69 -4.98 9.46
CA PRO A 595 45.96 -6.26 8.83
C PRO A 595 44.72 -7.16 8.84
N GLY A 596 44.23 -7.56 7.65
CA GLY A 596 43.03 -8.37 7.49
C GLY A 596 41.69 -7.60 7.54
N GLY A 597 41.71 -6.29 7.81
CA GLY A 597 40.52 -5.40 7.72
C GLY A 597 39.32 -5.90 8.48
N MET A 598 38.13 -5.79 7.85
CA MET A 598 36.83 -6.21 8.45
C MET A 598 36.83 -7.68 8.87
N LYS A 599 37.35 -8.60 8.03
CA LYS A 599 37.32 -10.05 8.34
C LYS A 599 38.09 -10.41 9.62
N ALA A 600 39.28 -9.80 9.81
CA ALA A 600 40.05 -10.05 11.05
C ALA A 600 39.32 -9.53 12.30
N LEU A 601 38.52 -8.46 12.17
CA LEU A 601 37.69 -7.94 13.25
C LEU A 601 36.47 -8.82 13.52
N GLU A 602 35.83 -9.37 12.50
CA GLU A 602 34.73 -10.33 12.62
C GLU A 602 35.18 -11.54 13.46
N GLU A 603 36.31 -12.13 13.12
CA GLU A 603 36.86 -13.27 13.87
C GLU A 603 37.23 -12.88 15.30
N LYS A 604 37.92 -11.74 15.48
CA LYS A 604 38.43 -11.32 16.80
C LYS A 604 37.33 -10.93 17.76
N LEU A 605 36.27 -10.30 17.26
CA LEU A 605 35.11 -9.86 18.04
C LEU A 605 34.04 -10.94 18.16
N ALA A 606 34.13 -12.03 17.38
CA ALA A 606 33.10 -13.06 17.26
C ALA A 606 31.71 -12.48 16.98
N ILE A 607 31.63 -11.58 15.98
CA ILE A 607 30.40 -10.98 15.48
C ILE A 607 30.33 -11.15 13.97
N GLY A 608 29.12 -11.20 13.42
CA GLY A 608 28.92 -11.35 12.00
C GLY A 608 29.19 -10.06 11.20
N SER A 609 29.35 -10.22 9.90
CA SER A 609 29.70 -9.14 8.98
C SER A 609 28.64 -8.02 8.90
N PHE A 610 27.35 -8.39 8.94
CA PHE A 610 26.26 -7.41 8.94
C PHE A 610 26.26 -6.56 10.21
N THR A 611 26.39 -7.21 11.37
CA THR A 611 26.43 -6.53 12.67
C THR A 611 27.64 -5.61 12.78
N LEU A 612 28.82 -6.05 12.35
CA LEU A 612 30.02 -5.22 12.37
C LEU A 612 29.87 -4.00 11.47
N LYS A 613 29.33 -4.18 10.26
CA LYS A 613 29.08 -3.09 9.31
C LYS A 613 28.09 -2.08 9.90
N ASP A 614 26.97 -2.53 10.47
CA ASP A 614 25.96 -1.67 11.08
C ASP A 614 26.54 -0.87 12.27
N ILE A 615 27.39 -1.49 13.09
CA ILE A 615 28.11 -0.80 14.18
C ILE A 615 29.03 0.30 13.62
N VAL A 616 29.82 -0.01 12.61
CA VAL A 616 30.77 0.98 12.00
C VAL A 616 30.00 2.15 11.41
N GLU A 617 28.92 1.91 10.68
CA GLU A 617 28.06 2.96 10.12
C GLU A 617 27.41 3.82 11.22
N ALA A 618 26.93 3.21 12.29
CA ALA A 618 26.32 3.90 13.42
C ALA A 618 27.31 4.76 14.20
N LEU A 619 28.55 4.33 14.33
CA LEU A 619 29.63 5.09 14.98
C LEU A 619 30.17 6.22 14.11
N ALA A 620 30.15 6.06 12.78
CA ALA A 620 30.61 7.09 11.85
C ALA A 620 29.78 8.37 11.91
N LYS A 621 28.47 8.24 12.16
CA LYS A 621 27.54 9.36 12.23
C LYS A 621 26.54 9.17 13.38
N PRO A 622 26.98 9.36 14.64
CA PRO A 622 26.11 9.21 15.80
C PRO A 622 24.91 10.18 15.75
N GLY A 623 23.71 9.67 15.93
CA GLY A 623 22.50 10.50 15.98
C GLY A 623 22.02 11.09 14.66
N ARG A 624 22.63 10.70 13.52
CA ARG A 624 22.19 11.15 12.19
C ARG A 624 20.75 10.71 11.89
N ASP A 625 19.99 11.63 11.33
CA ASP A 625 18.72 11.35 10.69
C ASP A 625 18.97 10.95 9.22
N PRO A 626 18.51 9.77 8.75
CA PRO A 626 18.71 9.36 7.35
C PRO A 626 18.03 10.30 6.35
N ARG A 627 17.04 11.10 6.78
CA ARG A 627 16.35 12.10 5.95
C ARG A 627 17.21 13.33 5.64
N GLU A 628 18.34 13.53 6.32
CA GLU A 628 19.27 14.63 6.03
C GLU A 628 19.92 14.52 4.63
N ASP A 629 19.93 13.35 4.02
CA ASP A 629 20.44 13.13 2.67
C ASP A 629 19.37 13.41 1.58
N VAL A 630 18.12 13.59 1.97
CA VAL A 630 17.01 13.91 1.05
C VAL A 630 17.06 15.42 0.72
N PRO A 631 16.84 15.82 -0.55
CA PRO A 631 16.79 17.24 -0.90
C PRO A 631 15.79 18.00 -0.06
N ALA A 632 16.18 19.17 0.44
CA ALA A 632 15.28 20.05 1.17
C ALA A 632 14.18 20.61 0.22
N PRO A 633 12.97 20.87 0.73
CA PRO A 633 11.91 21.50 -0.07
C PRO A 633 12.37 22.81 -0.72
N ILE A 634 11.88 23.08 -1.93
CA ILE A 634 12.18 24.34 -2.63
C ILE A 634 11.44 25.47 -1.92
N LEU A 635 12.20 26.40 -1.36
CA LEU A 635 11.67 27.61 -0.76
C LEU A 635 11.50 28.69 -1.81
N ARG A 636 10.35 29.38 -1.81
CA ARG A 636 9.94 30.36 -2.82
C ARG A 636 9.89 31.77 -2.24
N SER A 637 10.09 32.74 -3.11
CA SER A 637 9.91 34.17 -2.81
C SER A 637 8.94 34.87 -3.78
N ASP A 638 8.57 34.19 -4.89
CA ASP A 638 7.73 34.70 -5.96
C ASP A 638 6.77 33.63 -6.50
N VAL A 639 5.76 34.05 -7.24
CA VAL A 639 4.77 33.20 -7.90
C VAL A 639 4.93 33.31 -9.40
N LEU A 640 4.99 32.17 -10.09
CA LEU A 640 4.84 32.09 -11.55
C LEU A 640 3.36 31.94 -11.90
N GLU A 641 2.85 32.74 -12.85
CA GLU A 641 1.51 32.56 -13.40
C GLU A 641 1.51 31.64 -14.64
N LEU A 642 0.37 31.01 -14.90
CA LEU A 642 0.21 30.13 -16.08
C LEU A 642 0.53 30.88 -17.39
N SER A 643 0.24 32.19 -17.42
CA SER A 643 0.53 33.11 -18.53
C SER A 643 2.02 33.34 -18.77
N ASP A 644 2.86 33.12 -17.76
CA ASP A 644 4.31 33.30 -17.85
C ASP A 644 5.00 32.10 -18.50
N LEU A 645 4.29 30.96 -18.55
CA LEU A 645 4.82 29.72 -19.09
C LEU A 645 4.84 29.75 -20.63
N LYS A 646 5.98 29.38 -21.18
CA LYS A 646 6.16 29.23 -22.64
C LYS A 646 6.61 27.83 -22.97
N GLU A 647 6.14 27.29 -24.08
CA GLU A 647 6.64 26.03 -24.63
C GLU A 647 8.16 26.09 -24.78
N GLY A 648 8.82 25.00 -24.39
CA GLY A 648 10.28 24.90 -24.42
C GLY A 648 10.99 25.42 -23.17
N MET A 649 10.31 26.13 -22.23
CA MET A 649 10.92 26.50 -20.95
C MET A 649 11.33 25.27 -20.15
N ILE A 650 12.50 25.33 -19.51
CA ILE A 650 12.99 24.32 -18.57
C ILE A 650 12.91 24.91 -17.17
N LEU A 651 12.21 24.20 -16.30
CA LEU A 651 11.97 24.60 -14.91
C LEU A 651 12.36 23.45 -13.97
N GLU A 652 12.68 23.76 -12.74
CA GLU A 652 12.76 22.79 -11.66
C GLU A 652 11.40 22.70 -10.99
N GLY A 653 10.95 21.48 -10.72
CA GLY A 653 9.69 21.23 -10.07
C GLY A 653 9.80 20.07 -9.07
N THR A 654 8.82 20.02 -8.17
CA THR A 654 8.71 18.95 -7.18
C THR A 654 7.63 17.96 -7.57
N VAL A 655 7.94 16.68 -7.59
CA VAL A 655 6.97 15.61 -7.86
C VAL A 655 5.94 15.56 -6.71
N ARG A 656 4.67 15.81 -7.05
CA ARG A 656 3.55 15.88 -6.08
C ARG A 656 2.74 14.60 -6.00
N ASN A 657 2.68 13.86 -7.11
CA ASN A 657 1.98 12.58 -7.16
C ASN A 657 2.55 11.72 -8.28
N VAL A 658 2.56 10.40 -8.06
CA VAL A 658 2.99 9.41 -9.06
C VAL A 658 1.86 8.42 -9.26
N LEU A 659 1.43 8.25 -10.50
CA LEU A 659 0.37 7.33 -10.93
C LEU A 659 0.91 6.41 -12.03
N ASP A 660 0.21 5.33 -12.33
CA ASP A 660 0.62 4.33 -13.33
C ASP A 660 0.92 4.93 -14.73
N PHE A 661 0.26 6.03 -15.08
CA PHE A 661 0.39 6.69 -16.38
C PHE A 661 1.37 7.86 -16.41
N GLY A 662 1.96 8.26 -15.26
CA GLY A 662 2.90 9.36 -15.20
C GLY A 662 3.01 10.02 -13.84
N ALA A 663 3.72 11.16 -13.80
CA ALA A 663 3.94 11.92 -12.58
C ALA A 663 3.40 13.34 -12.70
N PHE A 664 2.80 13.85 -11.65
CA PHE A 664 2.40 15.24 -11.51
C PHE A 664 3.52 16.03 -10.80
N VAL A 665 3.94 17.12 -11.45
CA VAL A 665 5.07 17.95 -11.01
C VAL A 665 4.61 19.38 -10.77
N ASP A 666 4.82 19.87 -9.58
CA ASP A 666 4.63 21.29 -9.22
C ASP A 666 5.85 22.10 -9.69
N ILE A 667 5.66 22.90 -10.69
CA ILE A 667 6.68 23.78 -11.29
C ILE A 667 6.61 25.23 -10.80
N GLY A 668 5.86 25.48 -9.74
CA GLY A 668 5.72 26.82 -9.18
C GLY A 668 4.57 27.64 -9.73
N VAL A 669 3.75 27.07 -10.61
CA VAL A 669 2.46 27.59 -11.02
C VAL A 669 1.33 26.87 -10.30
N HIS A 670 0.15 27.47 -10.27
CA HIS A 670 -1.00 26.97 -9.51
C HIS A 670 -1.60 25.64 -10.00
N GLN A 671 -1.00 25.01 -10.98
CA GLN A 671 -1.45 23.76 -11.59
C GLN A 671 -0.27 22.82 -11.75
N ASP A 672 -0.39 21.62 -11.19
CA ASP A 672 0.62 20.60 -11.43
C ASP A 672 0.66 20.23 -12.91
N GLY A 673 1.86 20.17 -13.48
CA GLY A 673 2.07 19.69 -14.83
C GLY A 673 2.17 18.16 -14.85
N LEU A 674 1.64 17.54 -15.90
CA LEU A 674 1.74 16.09 -16.08
C LEU A 674 2.96 15.75 -16.93
N VAL A 675 3.85 14.95 -16.38
CA VAL A 675 4.86 14.20 -17.14
C VAL A 675 4.30 12.80 -17.41
N HIS A 676 3.84 12.56 -18.63
CA HIS A 676 3.34 11.24 -19.02
C HIS A 676 4.47 10.19 -18.95
N ILE A 677 4.14 8.92 -18.70
CA ILE A 677 5.13 7.83 -18.56
C ILE A 677 6.11 7.77 -19.75
N SER A 678 5.67 8.06 -20.95
CA SER A 678 6.52 8.13 -22.17
C SER A 678 7.46 9.34 -22.23
N ALA A 679 7.28 10.32 -21.34
CA ALA A 679 8.05 11.55 -21.25
C ALA A 679 8.96 11.60 -20.00
N LEU A 680 8.95 10.57 -19.17
CA LEU A 680 9.78 10.46 -17.96
C LEU A 680 11.25 10.18 -18.28
N SER A 681 11.53 9.34 -19.26
CA SER A 681 12.90 8.93 -19.61
C SER A 681 13.05 8.63 -21.09
N LYS A 682 14.28 8.71 -21.60
CA LYS A 682 14.66 8.25 -22.94
C LYS A 682 14.62 6.72 -23.08
N LYS A 683 14.70 5.99 -21.96
CA LYS A 683 14.57 4.52 -21.91
C LYS A 683 13.12 4.14 -21.70
N PHE A 684 12.75 2.93 -22.11
CA PHE A 684 11.41 2.39 -21.81
C PHE A 684 11.19 2.31 -20.30
N VAL A 685 10.14 2.92 -19.81
CA VAL A 685 9.74 2.95 -18.42
C VAL A 685 8.55 2.01 -18.25
N LYS A 686 8.71 0.98 -17.42
CA LYS A 686 7.64 0.04 -17.12
C LYS A 686 6.67 0.63 -16.09
N HIS A 687 7.21 1.32 -15.10
CA HIS A 687 6.45 1.96 -14.03
C HIS A 687 7.05 3.33 -13.68
N PRO A 688 6.26 4.40 -13.52
CA PRO A 688 6.78 5.73 -13.22
C PRO A 688 7.66 5.79 -11.96
N LEU A 689 7.38 4.99 -10.92
CA LEU A 689 8.19 4.90 -9.70
C LEU A 689 9.60 4.34 -9.93
N ASP A 690 9.87 3.72 -11.08
CA ASP A 690 11.23 3.30 -11.46
C ASP A 690 12.13 4.50 -11.80
N VAL A 691 11.52 5.67 -12.06
CA VAL A 691 12.22 6.88 -12.53
C VAL A 691 12.11 8.03 -11.55
N VAL A 692 10.92 8.25 -10.96
CA VAL A 692 10.65 9.39 -10.06
C VAL A 692 9.85 8.95 -8.86
N LYS A 693 10.05 9.64 -7.74
CA LYS A 693 9.34 9.43 -6.47
C LYS A 693 8.68 10.73 -6.01
N LEU A 694 7.68 10.60 -5.15
CA LEU A 694 7.03 11.74 -4.51
C LEU A 694 8.08 12.59 -3.77
N GLY A 695 8.05 13.91 -4.00
CA GLY A 695 9.00 14.83 -3.38
C GLY A 695 10.31 15.02 -4.13
N ASP A 696 10.59 14.23 -5.19
CA ASP A 696 11.79 14.43 -6.00
C ASP A 696 11.78 15.81 -6.67
N ILE A 697 12.93 16.44 -6.69
CA ILE A 697 13.16 17.67 -7.46
C ILE A 697 13.67 17.27 -8.83
N VAL A 698 12.89 17.59 -9.85
CA VAL A 698 13.15 17.19 -11.25
C VAL A 698 13.21 18.39 -12.17
N LYS A 699 14.07 18.32 -13.19
CA LYS A 699 14.04 19.28 -14.29
C LYS A 699 13.01 18.83 -15.32
N VAL A 700 12.15 19.74 -15.71
CA VAL A 700 11.09 19.49 -16.68
C VAL A 700 11.06 20.57 -17.76
N LYS A 701 10.79 20.16 -18.98
CA LYS A 701 10.56 21.04 -20.12
C LYS A 701 9.07 21.11 -20.40
N ILE A 702 8.56 22.31 -20.58
CA ILE A 702 7.16 22.54 -20.95
C ILE A 702 6.96 22.10 -22.40
N LEU A 703 6.07 21.14 -22.62
CA LEU A 703 5.67 20.68 -23.95
C LEU A 703 4.49 21.48 -24.51
N SER A 704 3.49 21.73 -23.67
CA SER A 704 2.32 22.54 -24.05
C SER A 704 1.63 23.07 -22.80
N VAL A 705 0.94 24.22 -22.98
CA VAL A 705 0.11 24.85 -21.95
C VAL A 705 -1.28 25.07 -22.55
N ASP A 706 -2.28 24.36 -22.03
CA ASP A 706 -3.69 24.54 -22.40
C ASP A 706 -4.34 25.52 -21.41
N MET A 707 -4.49 26.77 -21.84
CA MET A 707 -5.03 27.85 -21.00
C MET A 707 -6.53 27.67 -20.70
N GLU A 708 -7.30 27.02 -21.58
CA GLU A 708 -8.74 26.81 -21.41
C GLU A 708 -9.01 25.67 -20.40
N ARG A 709 -8.28 24.56 -20.56
CA ARG A 709 -8.41 23.39 -19.69
C ARG A 709 -7.49 23.45 -18.46
N LYS A 710 -6.64 24.46 -18.37
CA LYS A 710 -5.62 24.64 -17.32
C LYS A 710 -4.75 23.38 -17.18
N LYS A 711 -4.30 22.81 -18.30
CA LYS A 711 -3.43 21.63 -18.31
C LYS A 711 -2.05 21.98 -18.81
N ILE A 712 -1.03 21.45 -18.14
CA ILE A 712 0.37 21.63 -18.51
C ILE A 712 0.95 20.26 -18.80
N SER A 713 1.49 20.07 -20.00
CA SER A 713 2.21 18.86 -20.37
C SER A 713 3.71 19.10 -20.25
N LEU A 714 4.38 18.22 -19.55
CA LEU A 714 5.80 18.32 -19.23
C LEU A 714 6.57 17.11 -19.76
N SER A 715 7.88 17.30 -19.95
CA SER A 715 8.81 16.23 -20.30
C SER A 715 10.08 16.34 -19.48
N MET A 716 10.48 15.27 -18.84
CA MET A 716 11.79 15.15 -18.21
C MET A 716 12.87 14.75 -19.20
N LYS A 717 12.55 13.82 -20.13
CA LYS A 717 13.51 13.33 -21.13
C LYS A 717 14.04 14.41 -22.07
N ASP A 718 13.31 15.51 -22.26
CA ASP A 718 13.67 16.62 -23.14
C ASP A 718 14.21 17.83 -22.37
N ALA A 719 14.34 17.70 -21.04
CA ALA A 719 14.89 18.71 -20.13
C ALA A 719 16.37 18.49 -19.81
N GLU A 720 16.92 17.35 -20.20
CA GLU A 720 18.33 16.99 -20.01
C GLU A 720 19.27 17.68 -21.01
#